data_4d3283d59f836b554818effe600f617e
#
_entry.id   4d3283d59f836b554818effe600f617e
#
_cell.length_a   1.000
_cell.length_b   1.000
_cell.length_c   1.000
_cell.angle_alpha   90.00
_cell.angle_beta   90.00
_cell.angle_gamma   90.00
#
_symmetry.space_group_name_H-M   'P 1'
#
loop_
_entity.id
_entity.type
_entity.pdbx_description
1 polymer ?
#
loop_
_entity_poly.entity_id
_entity_poly.type
_entity_poly.pdbx_seq_one_letter_code
_entity_poly.pdbx_strand_id
1 'polypeptide(L)'
;MAGATILLGLGLASRAGLIERIEGAAPVVIVEVPQVDWIDPMAEALVACFGPTSSPTGHSRKDLPARAPDAVVVTPAARSILPDDRSTSRAAQAFREHRPLIGVTTRMRGGLPGDLLRACEERLVVGDFDPGSVAVLIEHVAGERAGRSIGDAAAAAIEPGDLRVAINPARGADGCVDRLAAVLEARLLRRRAADGPRLQDLAGYGPAAEWGLAAAADLAAYARNALPWAACEPGALLVGQPGTGKTSFAQALACQAGVPLLAGSLAQWQSAGEAHLGTTLKAMRDFFDAARKASPCVALIDELDSFGDRRRFAGHNREYSVQVVNGLLECLDGAGGRAGVLLVGTSNDRDRIDPAILRSGRFDRCIAIPLPSISDLAAILRHHLGEDLGDADLEDAAKSAFGGTGADCAAWVRRARSRARRAGRPLAIGDLIHEIGAAEGSSGDEDPRAAVHECGHAVVAHALGFELTTVALNRAGEGGMTSLRARGRYATREGLRDLLAVCLAGRAAEILVFGAPSTGAAADLAEASAIGSHMHCSWGLGSRIAVCPSTSMPEDVSAAVEQDLRQASDAATSILGRRRACLDALAQTLIVRRVLEGAEVEAFLRTSGDSGSPIATSPARARFDEPEPTLRSSRTRRHGSVSSVAGPCVESSPCRS
;
A
#
# COMPACT_ATOMS: atom_id res chain seq x y z
N MET A 1 -33.30 -13.22 -16.17
CA MET A 1 -34.30 -12.55 -17.03
C MET A 1 -35.34 -11.76 -16.22
N ALA A 2 -36.19 -12.36 -15.33
CA ALA A 2 -37.25 -11.62 -14.64
C ALA A 2 -36.79 -10.32 -13.94
N GLY A 3 -35.67 -10.33 -13.22
CA GLY A 3 -35.13 -9.11 -12.59
C GLY A 3 -34.79 -8.01 -13.58
N ALA A 4 -34.15 -8.34 -14.71
CA ALA A 4 -33.83 -7.37 -15.75
C ALA A 4 -35.10 -6.82 -16.42
N THR A 5 -36.12 -7.65 -16.60
CA THR A 5 -37.41 -7.22 -17.17
C THR A 5 -38.13 -6.24 -16.24
N ILE A 6 -38.08 -6.47 -14.91
CA ILE A 6 -38.68 -5.55 -13.93
C ILE A 6 -37.94 -4.21 -13.94
N LEU A 7 -36.61 -4.22 -13.88
CA LEU A 7 -35.82 -2.98 -13.96
C LEU A 7 -36.05 -2.23 -15.27
N LEU A 8 -36.14 -2.94 -16.40
CA LEU A 8 -36.48 -2.36 -17.69
C LEU A 8 -37.87 -1.74 -17.68
N GLY A 9 -38.87 -2.45 -17.14
CA GLY A 9 -40.23 -1.97 -17.01
C GLY A 9 -40.34 -0.67 -16.17
N LEU A 10 -39.63 -0.60 -15.05
CA LEU A 10 -39.56 0.61 -14.23
C LEU A 10 -38.89 1.76 -14.97
N GLY A 11 -37.79 1.49 -15.68
CA GLY A 11 -37.12 2.49 -16.52
C GLY A 11 -38.03 3.01 -17.64
N LEU A 12 -38.72 2.13 -18.35
CA LEU A 12 -39.66 2.49 -19.41
C LEU A 12 -40.86 3.26 -18.87
N ALA A 13 -41.41 2.88 -17.72
CA ALA A 13 -42.51 3.58 -17.06
C ALA A 13 -42.15 5.03 -16.69
N SER A 14 -40.88 5.30 -16.44
CA SER A 14 -40.37 6.65 -16.14
C SER A 14 -40.31 7.56 -17.39
N ARG A 15 -40.50 7.01 -18.60
CA ARG A 15 -40.38 7.71 -19.89
C ARG A 15 -41.64 7.52 -20.74
N ALA A 16 -42.63 8.40 -20.55
CA ALA A 16 -43.90 8.33 -21.28
C ALA A 16 -43.66 8.36 -22.81
N GLY A 17 -44.32 7.46 -23.53
CA GLY A 17 -44.29 7.36 -25.00
C GLY A 17 -43.01 6.76 -25.60
N LEU A 18 -42.04 6.27 -24.79
CA LEU A 18 -40.82 5.66 -25.32
C LEU A 18 -41.12 4.30 -26.00
N ILE A 19 -42.03 3.52 -25.45
CA ILE A 19 -42.44 2.23 -26.01
C ILE A 19 -43.08 2.44 -27.41
N GLU A 20 -44.03 3.36 -27.54
CA GLU A 20 -44.68 3.68 -28.78
C GLU A 20 -43.71 4.19 -29.84
N ARG A 21 -42.67 4.93 -29.42
CA ARG A 21 -41.61 5.38 -30.36
C ARG A 21 -40.74 4.22 -30.81
N ILE A 22 -40.36 3.32 -29.91
CA ILE A 22 -39.57 2.13 -30.27
C ILE A 22 -40.37 1.27 -31.27
N GLU A 23 -41.67 1.17 -31.10
CA GLU A 23 -42.54 0.37 -31.94
C GLU A 23 -42.93 1.07 -33.24
N GLY A 24 -42.87 2.40 -33.34
CA GLY A 24 -43.38 3.16 -34.47
C GLY A 24 -42.38 3.92 -35.32
N ALA A 25 -41.29 4.41 -34.75
CA ALA A 25 -40.42 5.40 -35.39
C ALA A 25 -38.99 4.94 -35.69
N ALA A 26 -38.64 3.70 -35.43
CA ALA A 26 -37.28 3.17 -35.57
C ALA A 26 -36.17 4.02 -34.90
N PRO A 27 -36.32 4.42 -33.63
CA PRO A 27 -35.36 5.27 -32.92
C PRO A 27 -34.08 4.55 -32.55
N VAL A 28 -33.05 5.35 -32.25
CA VAL A 28 -31.79 4.87 -31.66
C VAL A 28 -31.80 5.17 -30.16
N VAL A 29 -31.83 4.13 -29.34
CA VAL A 29 -31.95 4.24 -27.89
C VAL A 29 -30.70 3.66 -27.21
N ILE A 30 -30.14 4.36 -26.23
CA ILE A 30 -29.10 3.83 -25.37
C ILE A 30 -29.70 3.53 -23.99
N VAL A 31 -29.58 2.27 -23.56
CA VAL A 31 -29.98 1.81 -22.23
C VAL A 31 -28.73 1.73 -21.35
N GLU A 32 -28.68 2.57 -20.32
CA GLU A 32 -27.60 2.59 -19.34
C GLU A 32 -28.00 1.76 -18.12
N VAL A 33 -27.27 0.66 -17.88
CA VAL A 33 -27.46 -0.22 -16.72
C VAL A 33 -26.50 0.16 -15.59
N PRO A 34 -26.85 -0.13 -14.30
CA PRO A 34 -26.05 0.30 -13.17
C PRO A 34 -24.68 -0.40 -13.10
N GLN A 35 -24.58 -1.66 -13.52
CA GLN A 35 -23.36 -2.46 -13.44
C GLN A 35 -23.19 -3.32 -14.69
N VAL A 36 -21.92 -3.73 -14.96
CA VAL A 36 -21.54 -4.49 -16.17
C VAL A 36 -22.28 -5.84 -16.25
N ASP A 37 -22.50 -6.48 -15.12
CA ASP A 37 -23.14 -7.80 -15.04
C ASP A 37 -24.64 -7.76 -15.43
N TRP A 38 -25.23 -6.55 -15.50
CA TRP A 38 -26.59 -6.34 -15.99
C TRP A 38 -26.69 -6.17 -17.52
N ILE A 39 -25.57 -6.03 -18.26
CA ILE A 39 -25.59 -5.81 -19.71
C ILE A 39 -26.27 -6.97 -20.44
N ASP A 40 -25.79 -8.20 -20.21
CA ASP A 40 -26.35 -9.39 -20.88
C ASP A 40 -27.79 -9.69 -20.46
N PRO A 41 -28.15 -9.72 -19.16
CA PRO A 41 -29.53 -9.89 -18.74
C PRO A 41 -30.49 -8.81 -19.28
N MET A 42 -30.03 -7.57 -19.39
CA MET A 42 -30.82 -6.46 -19.94
C MET A 42 -31.00 -6.61 -21.46
N ALA A 43 -29.94 -7.00 -22.17
CA ALA A 43 -30.03 -7.28 -23.60
C ALA A 43 -31.00 -8.44 -23.89
N GLU A 44 -30.98 -9.51 -23.10
CA GLU A 44 -31.95 -10.62 -23.18
C GLU A 44 -33.39 -10.12 -22.94
N ALA A 45 -33.59 -9.27 -21.91
CA ALA A 45 -34.92 -8.70 -21.63
C ALA A 45 -35.42 -7.82 -22.78
N LEU A 46 -34.55 -6.96 -23.34
CA LEU A 46 -34.88 -6.12 -24.49
C LEU A 46 -35.20 -6.93 -25.75
N VAL A 47 -34.45 -8.01 -26.01
CA VAL A 47 -34.76 -8.92 -27.14
C VAL A 47 -36.09 -9.63 -26.91
N ALA A 48 -36.40 -10.02 -25.69
CA ALA A 48 -37.69 -10.64 -25.35
C ALA A 48 -38.87 -9.65 -25.53
N CYS A 49 -38.69 -8.37 -25.26
CA CYS A 49 -39.73 -7.35 -25.39
C CYS A 49 -39.89 -6.82 -26.82
N PHE A 50 -38.78 -6.56 -27.49
CA PHE A 50 -38.75 -5.81 -28.79
C PHE A 50 -38.10 -6.59 -29.95
N GLY A 51 -37.56 -7.79 -29.69
CA GLY A 51 -36.89 -8.59 -30.72
C GLY A 51 -37.83 -9.49 -31.52
N PRO A 52 -37.27 -10.27 -32.46
CA PRO A 52 -38.06 -11.16 -33.32
C PRO A 52 -38.77 -12.23 -32.50
N THR A 53 -40.07 -12.30 -32.64
CA THR A 53 -40.88 -13.38 -32.03
C THR A 53 -40.70 -14.68 -32.82
N SER A 54 -39.87 -15.60 -32.28
CA SER A 54 -39.93 -17.00 -32.71
C SER A 54 -41.24 -17.62 -32.17
N SER A 55 -42.25 -17.71 -33.01
CA SER A 55 -43.49 -18.46 -32.70
C SER A 55 -43.22 -19.95 -32.83
N PRO A 56 -43.35 -20.77 -31.76
CA PRO A 56 -43.28 -22.23 -31.87
C PRO A 56 -44.62 -22.88 -32.31
N THR A 57 -45.68 -22.12 -32.55
CA THR A 57 -46.99 -22.72 -32.90
C THR A 57 -47.62 -21.97 -34.06
N GLY A 58 -47.81 -22.71 -35.18
CA GLY A 58 -48.39 -22.25 -36.44
C GLY A 58 -49.86 -21.84 -36.37
N HIS A 59 -50.16 -20.69 -35.79
CA HIS A 59 -51.43 -20.04 -35.97
C HIS A 59 -51.24 -18.78 -36.79
N SER A 60 -51.80 -18.77 -37.99
CA SER A 60 -51.86 -17.63 -38.92
C SER A 60 -52.58 -16.45 -38.25
N ARG A 61 -51.84 -15.42 -37.89
CA ARG A 61 -52.36 -14.11 -37.43
C ARG A 61 -52.54 -13.20 -38.63
N LYS A 62 -53.71 -13.23 -39.30
CA LYS A 62 -54.06 -12.34 -40.43
C LYS A 62 -54.66 -10.99 -39.99
N ASP A 63 -54.92 -10.75 -38.73
CA ASP A 63 -55.74 -9.60 -38.27
C ASP A 63 -55.10 -8.73 -37.16
N LEU A 64 -53.74 -8.60 -37.13
CA LEU A 64 -53.11 -7.61 -36.26
C LEU A 64 -52.52 -6.47 -37.09
N PRO A 65 -52.59 -5.17 -36.63
CA PRO A 65 -51.97 -4.04 -37.32
C PRO A 65 -50.50 -4.32 -37.57
N ALA A 66 -49.96 -3.76 -38.71
CA ALA A 66 -48.59 -3.95 -39.14
C ALA A 66 -47.64 -3.64 -37.97
N ARG A 67 -47.00 -4.68 -37.45
CA ARG A 67 -46.07 -4.57 -36.33
C ARG A 67 -44.81 -3.88 -36.81
N ALA A 68 -44.29 -2.97 -35.99
CA ALA A 68 -42.98 -2.35 -36.20
C ALA A 68 -41.87 -3.39 -36.44
N PRO A 69 -40.85 -3.06 -37.21
CA PRO A 69 -39.72 -3.94 -37.43
C PRO A 69 -39.03 -4.27 -36.10
N ASP A 70 -38.65 -5.53 -35.93
CA ASP A 70 -37.99 -6.00 -34.71
C ASP A 70 -36.73 -5.21 -34.36
N ALA A 71 -36.59 -4.81 -33.12
CA ALA A 71 -35.45 -4.03 -32.67
C ALA A 71 -34.15 -4.84 -32.70
N VAL A 72 -33.05 -4.18 -33.04
CA VAL A 72 -31.71 -4.75 -33.01
C VAL A 72 -31.04 -4.30 -31.70
N VAL A 73 -30.69 -5.25 -30.84
CA VAL A 73 -30.00 -4.98 -29.56
C VAL A 73 -28.50 -5.18 -29.76
N VAL A 74 -27.70 -4.20 -29.38
CA VAL A 74 -26.24 -4.19 -29.49
C VAL A 74 -25.63 -4.01 -28.10
N THR A 75 -24.69 -4.87 -27.74
CA THR A 75 -23.93 -4.82 -26.48
C THR A 75 -22.44 -4.65 -26.78
N PRO A 76 -21.67 -4.02 -25.88
CA PRO A 76 -20.21 -4.06 -25.94
C PRO A 76 -19.71 -5.51 -25.85
N ALA A 77 -18.61 -5.85 -26.53
CA ALA A 77 -17.95 -7.13 -26.30
C ALA A 77 -17.57 -7.25 -24.81
N ALA A 78 -17.75 -8.43 -24.24
CA ALA A 78 -17.79 -8.69 -22.79
C ALA A 78 -16.61 -8.14 -21.96
N ARG A 79 -15.49 -7.71 -22.58
CA ARG A 79 -14.32 -7.14 -21.91
C ARG A 79 -13.63 -6.01 -22.71
N SER A 80 -14.22 -5.49 -23.77
CA SER A 80 -13.62 -4.45 -24.62
C SER A 80 -14.25 -3.08 -24.36
N ILE A 81 -13.43 -2.04 -24.32
CA ILE A 81 -13.85 -0.63 -24.32
C ILE A 81 -14.12 -0.18 -25.76
N LEU A 82 -13.56 -0.89 -26.75
CA LEU A 82 -13.75 -0.62 -28.17
C LEU A 82 -14.90 -1.49 -28.73
N PRO A 83 -15.68 -0.98 -29.67
CA PRO A 83 -16.70 -1.77 -30.39
C PRO A 83 -16.02 -2.96 -31.08
N ASP A 84 -16.68 -4.11 -31.05
CA ASP A 84 -16.25 -5.25 -31.86
C ASP A 84 -16.83 -5.15 -33.29
N ASP A 85 -16.24 -5.90 -34.23
CA ASP A 85 -16.68 -5.90 -35.63
C ASP A 85 -18.13 -6.40 -35.80
N ARG A 86 -18.59 -7.28 -34.87
CA ARG A 86 -19.96 -7.83 -34.90
C ARG A 86 -20.98 -6.79 -34.46
N SER A 87 -20.72 -6.06 -33.38
CA SER A 87 -21.61 -4.99 -32.91
C SER A 87 -21.68 -3.83 -33.90
N THR A 88 -20.54 -3.48 -34.51
CA THR A 88 -20.46 -2.47 -35.57
C THR A 88 -21.24 -2.89 -36.82
N SER A 89 -21.08 -4.15 -37.27
CA SER A 89 -21.80 -4.67 -38.45
C SER A 89 -23.31 -4.75 -38.21
N ARG A 90 -23.75 -5.16 -37.01
CA ARG A 90 -25.18 -5.23 -36.64
C ARG A 90 -25.81 -3.83 -36.57
N ALA A 91 -25.10 -2.85 -36.00
CA ALA A 91 -25.58 -1.47 -35.98
C ALA A 91 -25.72 -0.90 -37.42
N ALA A 92 -24.70 -1.10 -38.26
CA ALA A 92 -24.74 -0.66 -39.67
C ALA A 92 -25.85 -1.34 -40.47
N GLN A 93 -26.16 -2.60 -40.17
CA GLN A 93 -27.30 -3.29 -40.81
C GLN A 93 -28.63 -2.71 -40.34
N ALA A 94 -28.82 -2.47 -39.03
CA ALA A 94 -30.05 -1.88 -38.50
C ALA A 94 -30.35 -0.50 -39.13
N PHE A 95 -29.32 0.34 -39.32
CA PHE A 95 -29.45 1.62 -39.99
C PHE A 95 -29.93 1.47 -41.47
N ARG A 96 -29.37 0.50 -42.22
CA ARG A 96 -29.80 0.24 -43.61
C ARG A 96 -31.22 -0.29 -43.71
N GLU A 97 -31.65 -1.05 -42.73
CA GLU A 97 -32.98 -1.67 -42.69
C GLU A 97 -34.03 -0.79 -42.01
N HIS A 98 -33.67 0.41 -41.56
CA HIS A 98 -34.54 1.33 -40.80
C HIS A 98 -35.22 0.63 -39.61
N ARG A 99 -34.45 -0.16 -38.85
CA ARG A 99 -34.93 -0.88 -37.67
C ARG A 99 -34.58 -0.12 -36.39
N PRO A 100 -35.42 -0.22 -35.33
CA PRO A 100 -35.08 0.28 -34.04
C PRO A 100 -33.75 -0.30 -33.56
N LEU A 101 -32.84 0.55 -33.05
CA LEU A 101 -31.51 0.15 -32.61
C LEU A 101 -31.34 0.51 -31.13
N ILE A 102 -31.08 -0.52 -30.30
CA ILE A 102 -30.94 -0.35 -28.84
C ILE A 102 -29.54 -0.75 -28.42
N GLY A 103 -28.75 0.22 -27.95
CA GLY A 103 -27.43 -0.04 -27.35
C GLY A 103 -27.55 -0.21 -25.85
N VAL A 104 -26.96 -1.28 -25.29
CA VAL A 104 -26.92 -1.48 -23.82
C VAL A 104 -25.50 -1.24 -23.33
N THR A 105 -25.32 -0.34 -22.36
CA THR A 105 -23.99 -0.01 -21.79
C THR A 105 -24.11 0.39 -20.32
N THR A 106 -22.99 0.67 -19.65
CA THR A 106 -22.96 1.33 -18.35
C THR A 106 -22.52 2.78 -18.50
N ARG A 107 -22.86 3.64 -17.52
CA ARG A 107 -22.45 5.07 -17.52
C ARG A 107 -20.96 5.30 -17.71
N MET A 108 -20.14 4.34 -17.31
CA MET A 108 -18.67 4.42 -17.28
C MET A 108 -18.00 3.69 -18.45
N ARG A 109 -18.73 2.93 -19.24
CA ARG A 109 -18.13 2.05 -20.24
C ARG A 109 -18.46 2.52 -21.66
N GLY A 110 -17.42 2.86 -22.43
CA GLY A 110 -17.51 2.90 -23.89
C GLY A 110 -17.76 1.49 -24.44
N GLY A 111 -17.60 1.28 -25.72
CA GLY A 111 -17.69 -0.05 -26.37
C GLY A 111 -18.92 -0.22 -27.26
N LEU A 112 -19.79 0.78 -27.34
CA LEU A 112 -20.81 0.84 -28.36
C LEU A 112 -20.23 1.47 -29.66
N PRO A 113 -20.72 1.05 -30.84
CA PRO A 113 -20.31 1.63 -32.11
C PRO A 113 -20.49 3.15 -32.15
N GLY A 114 -19.51 3.87 -32.72
CA GLY A 114 -19.50 5.34 -32.77
C GLY A 114 -20.71 5.92 -33.54
N ASP A 115 -21.21 5.19 -34.55
CA ASP A 115 -22.40 5.59 -35.31
C ASP A 115 -23.67 5.51 -34.45
N LEU A 116 -23.78 4.47 -33.59
CA LEU A 116 -24.89 4.34 -32.64
C LEU A 116 -24.85 5.47 -31.61
N LEU A 117 -23.67 5.81 -31.10
CA LEU A 117 -23.52 6.90 -30.14
C LEU A 117 -23.90 8.27 -30.73
N ARG A 118 -23.54 8.51 -31.99
CA ARG A 118 -23.87 9.75 -32.69
C ARG A 118 -25.34 9.85 -33.07
N ALA A 119 -25.96 8.73 -33.41
CA ALA A 119 -27.36 8.66 -33.79
C ALA A 119 -28.33 8.54 -32.62
N CYS A 120 -27.82 8.50 -31.38
CA CYS A 120 -28.63 8.33 -30.19
C CYS A 120 -29.66 9.46 -30.04
N GLU A 121 -30.93 9.09 -30.05
CA GLU A 121 -32.07 10.00 -29.89
C GLU A 121 -32.53 10.03 -28.42
N GLU A 122 -32.46 8.89 -27.75
CA GLU A 122 -32.94 8.73 -26.36
C GLU A 122 -31.96 7.96 -25.49
N ARG A 123 -31.85 8.37 -24.23
CA ARG A 123 -31.11 7.63 -23.19
C ARG A 123 -32.05 7.21 -22.08
N LEU A 124 -32.13 5.92 -21.86
CA LEU A 124 -32.86 5.32 -20.76
C LEU A 124 -31.87 4.89 -19.67
N VAL A 125 -31.90 5.56 -18.52
CA VAL A 125 -31.10 5.17 -17.36
C VAL A 125 -31.91 4.22 -16.51
N VAL A 126 -31.44 2.98 -16.41
CA VAL A 126 -32.03 1.97 -15.54
C VAL A 126 -31.39 2.10 -14.16
N GLY A 127 -32.20 2.26 -13.12
CA GLY A 127 -31.75 2.36 -11.73
C GLY A 127 -31.39 1.01 -11.12
N ASP A 128 -30.89 1.07 -9.88
CA ASP A 128 -30.73 -0.11 -9.04
C ASP A 128 -32.09 -0.61 -8.53
N PHE A 129 -32.13 -1.82 -7.95
CA PHE A 129 -33.30 -2.31 -7.25
C PHE A 129 -33.61 -1.46 -6.02
N ASP A 130 -34.88 -1.25 -5.77
CA ASP A 130 -35.42 -0.80 -4.50
C ASP A 130 -36.21 -1.94 -3.82
N PRO A 131 -36.59 -1.81 -2.53
CA PRO A 131 -37.33 -2.86 -1.83
C PRO A 131 -38.66 -3.23 -2.50
N GLY A 132 -39.31 -2.26 -3.16
CA GLY A 132 -40.58 -2.49 -3.86
C GLY A 132 -40.38 -3.34 -5.10
N SER A 133 -39.39 -3.06 -5.92
CA SER A 133 -39.06 -3.84 -7.13
C SER A 133 -38.59 -5.26 -6.78
N VAL A 134 -37.87 -5.44 -5.67
CA VAL A 134 -37.52 -6.77 -5.15
C VAL A 134 -38.77 -7.53 -4.71
N ALA A 135 -39.69 -6.88 -4.03
CA ALA A 135 -40.96 -7.52 -3.62
C ALA A 135 -41.78 -7.97 -4.83
N VAL A 136 -41.89 -7.13 -5.88
CA VAL A 136 -42.57 -7.49 -7.15
C VAL A 136 -41.87 -8.68 -7.82
N LEU A 137 -40.54 -8.72 -7.83
CA LEU A 137 -39.80 -9.84 -8.41
C LEU A 137 -40.08 -11.14 -7.66
N ILE A 138 -40.05 -11.10 -6.32
CA ILE A 138 -40.33 -12.30 -5.50
C ILE A 138 -41.78 -12.76 -5.66
N GLU A 139 -42.73 -11.83 -5.61
CA GLU A 139 -44.16 -12.15 -5.82
C GLU A 139 -44.39 -12.80 -7.20
N HIS A 140 -43.74 -12.26 -8.24
CA HIS A 140 -43.84 -12.82 -9.59
C HIS A 140 -43.27 -14.24 -9.68
N VAL A 141 -42.18 -14.55 -8.99
CA VAL A 141 -41.50 -15.86 -9.09
C VAL A 141 -42.09 -16.87 -8.09
N ALA A 142 -42.40 -16.47 -6.86
CA ALA A 142 -42.91 -17.33 -5.80
C ALA A 142 -44.45 -17.51 -5.86
N GLY A 143 -45.17 -16.61 -6.55
CA GLY A 143 -46.61 -16.63 -6.64
C GLY A 143 -47.35 -16.06 -5.43
N GLU A 144 -46.63 -15.56 -4.43
CA GLU A 144 -47.18 -15.00 -3.20
C GLU A 144 -46.34 -13.79 -2.71
N ARG A 145 -46.93 -12.93 -1.91
CA ARG A 145 -46.23 -11.78 -1.33
C ARG A 145 -45.40 -12.16 -0.11
N ALA A 146 -44.20 -11.62 -0.02
CA ALA A 146 -43.38 -11.76 1.17
C ALA A 146 -43.92 -10.88 2.32
N GLY A 147 -43.91 -11.40 3.53
CA GLY A 147 -44.22 -10.66 4.76
C GLY A 147 -43.04 -9.79 5.26
N ARG A 148 -41.88 -9.94 4.62
CA ARG A 148 -40.62 -9.24 4.94
C ARG A 148 -40.09 -8.48 3.74
N SER A 149 -39.26 -7.48 3.99
CA SER A 149 -38.60 -6.71 2.93
C SER A 149 -37.10 -6.62 3.19
N ILE A 150 -36.36 -6.35 2.12
CA ILE A 150 -34.92 -6.04 2.15
C ILE A 150 -34.76 -4.53 2.32
N GLY A 151 -33.73 -4.08 3.07
CA GLY A 151 -33.45 -2.65 3.21
C GLY A 151 -32.91 -2.03 1.92
N ASP A 152 -33.07 -0.70 1.76
CA ASP A 152 -32.71 0.05 0.55
C ASP A 152 -31.25 -0.19 0.09
N ALA A 153 -30.28 -0.11 1.01
CA ALA A 153 -28.86 -0.33 0.68
C ALA A 153 -28.57 -1.76 0.20
N ALA A 154 -29.28 -2.75 0.73
CA ALA A 154 -29.15 -4.15 0.31
C ALA A 154 -29.82 -4.38 -1.06
N ALA A 155 -30.97 -3.76 -1.30
CA ALA A 155 -31.66 -3.85 -2.60
C ALA A 155 -30.81 -3.22 -3.73
N ALA A 156 -30.24 -2.04 -3.49
CA ALA A 156 -29.37 -1.35 -4.46
C ALA A 156 -28.06 -2.13 -4.77
N ALA A 157 -27.63 -3.02 -3.86
CA ALA A 157 -26.44 -3.83 -4.05
C ALA A 157 -26.66 -5.13 -4.81
N ILE A 158 -27.86 -5.45 -5.26
CA ILE A 158 -28.21 -6.72 -5.91
C ILE A 158 -27.53 -6.85 -7.28
N GLU A 159 -26.87 -7.98 -7.50
CA GLU A 159 -26.30 -8.39 -8.79
C GLU A 159 -27.14 -9.54 -9.41
N PRO A 160 -27.10 -9.74 -10.75
CA PRO A 160 -27.85 -10.82 -11.40
C PRO A 160 -27.55 -12.20 -10.84
N GLY A 161 -26.30 -12.43 -10.38
CA GLY A 161 -25.86 -13.67 -9.74
C GLY A 161 -26.58 -13.97 -8.43
N ASP A 162 -26.82 -12.93 -7.62
CA ASP A 162 -27.50 -13.06 -6.32
C ASP A 162 -28.93 -13.54 -6.51
N LEU A 163 -29.65 -12.98 -7.49
CA LEU A 163 -31.00 -13.36 -7.82
C LEU A 163 -31.10 -14.83 -8.28
N ARG A 164 -30.15 -15.29 -9.10
CA ARG A 164 -30.10 -16.68 -9.56
C ARG A 164 -29.96 -17.68 -8.41
N VAL A 165 -29.18 -17.32 -7.38
CA VAL A 165 -28.92 -18.19 -6.23
C VAL A 165 -30.02 -18.12 -5.18
N ALA A 166 -30.62 -16.94 -5.01
CA ALA A 166 -31.54 -16.67 -3.91
C ALA A 166 -33.01 -16.94 -4.28
N ILE A 167 -33.45 -16.56 -5.48
CA ILE A 167 -34.84 -16.60 -5.88
C ILE A 167 -35.19 -17.97 -6.49
N ASN A 168 -35.99 -18.72 -5.74
CA ASN A 168 -36.46 -20.06 -6.16
C ASN A 168 -37.91 -20.25 -5.66
N PRO A 169 -38.88 -20.58 -6.55
CA PRO A 169 -40.29 -20.77 -6.17
C PRO A 169 -40.49 -21.77 -5.02
N ALA A 170 -39.67 -22.82 -4.96
CA ALA A 170 -39.75 -23.85 -3.90
C ALA A 170 -39.44 -23.34 -2.49
N ARG A 171 -38.94 -22.12 -2.33
CA ARG A 171 -38.61 -21.55 -1.01
C ARG A 171 -39.76 -20.72 -0.40
N GLY A 172 -40.79 -20.43 -1.17
CA GLY A 172 -41.80 -19.43 -0.81
C GLY A 172 -41.22 -18.00 -0.82
N ALA A 173 -42.09 -17.01 -0.66
CA ALA A 173 -41.67 -15.62 -0.77
C ALA A 173 -40.73 -15.17 0.35
N ASP A 174 -41.06 -15.48 1.61
CA ASP A 174 -40.21 -15.11 2.77
C ASP A 174 -38.87 -15.87 2.73
N GLY A 175 -38.85 -17.14 2.31
CA GLY A 175 -37.62 -17.90 2.15
C GLY A 175 -36.71 -17.36 1.05
N CYS A 176 -37.24 -16.72 -0.01
CA CYS A 176 -36.48 -15.99 -1.01
C CYS A 176 -35.86 -14.73 -0.44
N VAL A 177 -36.59 -13.95 0.38
CA VAL A 177 -36.07 -12.75 1.06
C VAL A 177 -34.93 -13.11 2.01
N ASP A 178 -35.13 -14.10 2.88
CA ASP A 178 -34.12 -14.53 3.85
C ASP A 178 -32.86 -15.04 3.14
N ARG A 179 -33.02 -15.81 2.06
CA ARG A 179 -31.89 -16.30 1.27
C ARG A 179 -31.15 -15.17 0.53
N LEU A 180 -31.88 -14.23 -0.03
CA LEU A 180 -31.29 -13.09 -0.73
C LEU A 180 -30.51 -12.20 0.26
N ALA A 181 -31.06 -11.93 1.44
CA ALA A 181 -30.39 -11.23 2.51
C ALA A 181 -29.09 -11.95 2.91
N ALA A 182 -29.14 -13.27 3.13
CA ALA A 182 -27.97 -14.06 3.49
C ALA A 182 -26.89 -14.09 2.38
N VAL A 183 -27.28 -14.15 1.09
CA VAL A 183 -26.35 -14.12 -0.05
C VAL A 183 -25.68 -12.76 -0.14
N LEU A 184 -26.45 -11.67 0.00
CA LEU A 184 -25.92 -10.30 0.00
C LEU A 184 -25.00 -10.06 1.18
N GLU A 185 -25.40 -10.49 2.38
CA GLU A 185 -24.57 -10.40 3.57
C GLU A 185 -23.26 -11.19 3.41
N ALA A 186 -23.32 -12.44 2.95
CA ALA A 186 -22.14 -13.25 2.69
C ALA A 186 -21.23 -12.63 1.62
N ARG A 187 -21.79 -11.98 0.58
CA ARG A 187 -21.03 -11.26 -0.44
C ARG A 187 -20.41 -9.97 0.10
N LEU A 188 -21.18 -9.21 0.86
CA LEU A 188 -20.69 -7.99 1.53
C LEU A 188 -19.66 -8.31 2.61
N LEU A 189 -19.83 -9.42 3.34
CA LEU A 189 -18.84 -9.93 4.29
C LEU A 189 -17.54 -10.36 3.59
N ARG A 190 -17.62 -11.00 2.42
CA ARG A 190 -16.42 -11.30 1.61
C ARG A 190 -15.77 -10.05 1.02
N ARG A 191 -16.52 -9.00 0.75
CA ARG A 191 -16.02 -7.69 0.30
C ARG A 191 -15.52 -6.82 1.45
N ARG A 192 -16.11 -6.93 2.64
CA ARG A 192 -15.52 -6.40 3.85
C ARG A 192 -14.30 -7.26 4.13
N ALA A 193 -13.14 -6.65 4.40
CA ALA A 193 -12.06 -7.34 5.10
C ALA A 193 -12.55 -7.66 6.53
N ALA A 194 -13.63 -8.45 6.63
CA ALA A 194 -14.32 -8.72 7.86
C ALA A 194 -13.60 -9.83 8.58
N ASP A 195 -13.33 -9.64 9.85
CA ASP A 195 -12.68 -10.49 10.84
C ASP A 195 -11.15 -10.42 10.91
N GLY A 196 -10.52 -9.40 10.28
CA GLY A 196 -9.13 -9.05 10.60
C GLY A 196 -9.05 -8.14 11.83
N PRO A 197 -7.90 -8.11 12.53
CA PRO A 197 -7.68 -7.16 13.59
C PRO A 197 -7.80 -5.73 13.03
N ARG A 198 -8.34 -4.81 13.83
CA ARG A 198 -8.35 -3.40 13.49
C ARG A 198 -6.97 -2.81 13.71
N LEU A 199 -6.65 -1.74 12.98
CA LEU A 199 -5.33 -1.12 13.09
C LEU A 199 -5.03 -0.62 14.51
N GLN A 200 -6.02 -0.15 15.24
CA GLN A 200 -5.89 0.27 16.63
C GLN A 200 -5.52 -0.86 17.59
N ASP A 201 -5.78 -2.12 17.23
CA ASP A 201 -5.53 -3.30 18.06
C ASP A 201 -4.15 -3.92 17.77
N LEU A 202 -3.40 -3.34 16.82
CA LEU A 202 -2.09 -3.83 16.39
C LEU A 202 -0.97 -2.93 16.89
N ALA A 203 0.16 -3.54 17.27
CA ALA A 203 1.38 -2.88 17.71
C ALA A 203 2.50 -2.95 16.66
N GLY A 204 3.54 -2.13 16.82
CA GLY A 204 4.77 -2.20 16.03
C GLY A 204 4.75 -1.40 14.72
N TYR A 205 3.74 -0.58 14.48
CA TYR A 205 3.65 0.21 13.26
C TYR A 205 4.15 1.66 13.41
N GLY A 206 4.45 2.13 14.62
CA GLY A 206 4.98 3.47 14.85
C GLY A 206 4.22 4.57 14.11
N PRO A 207 4.91 5.45 13.34
CA PRO A 207 4.27 6.56 12.62
C PRO A 207 3.22 6.10 11.58
N ALA A 208 3.32 4.86 11.09
CA ALA A 208 2.35 4.32 10.14
C ALA A 208 0.97 4.11 10.81
N ALA A 209 0.93 3.75 12.10
CA ALA A 209 -0.32 3.59 12.82
C ALA A 209 -1.09 4.91 12.93
N GLU A 210 -0.39 6.01 13.27
CA GLU A 210 -1.00 7.35 13.36
C GLU A 210 -1.60 7.79 12.02
N TRP A 211 -0.81 7.67 10.95
CA TRP A 211 -1.29 7.96 9.60
C TRP A 211 -2.47 7.08 9.21
N GLY A 212 -2.37 5.78 9.47
CA GLY A 212 -3.40 4.81 9.09
C GLY A 212 -4.73 5.03 9.80
N LEU A 213 -4.71 5.38 11.08
CA LEU A 213 -5.92 5.70 11.83
C LEU A 213 -6.59 6.98 11.29
N ALA A 214 -5.81 8.01 10.98
CA ALA A 214 -6.33 9.24 10.37
C ALA A 214 -6.92 8.95 8.97
N ALA A 215 -6.19 8.24 8.10
CA ALA A 215 -6.65 7.88 6.76
C ALA A 215 -7.91 6.97 6.79
N ALA A 216 -8.00 6.05 7.76
CA ALA A 216 -9.20 5.23 7.96
C ALA A 216 -10.43 6.07 8.37
N ALA A 217 -10.22 7.05 9.25
CA ALA A 217 -11.29 7.96 9.68
C ALA A 217 -11.80 8.82 8.51
N ASP A 218 -10.88 9.37 7.71
CA ASP A 218 -11.20 10.17 6.52
C ASP A 218 -11.95 9.34 5.48
N LEU A 219 -11.47 8.13 5.18
CA LEU A 219 -12.12 7.23 4.22
C LEU A 219 -13.51 6.80 4.69
N ALA A 220 -13.67 6.53 5.99
CA ALA A 220 -14.97 6.26 6.58
C ALA A 220 -15.91 7.49 6.55
N ALA A 221 -15.38 8.70 6.72
CA ALA A 221 -16.16 9.95 6.59
C ALA A 221 -16.57 10.19 5.13
N TYR A 222 -15.67 9.95 4.17
CA TYR A 222 -15.99 9.99 2.76
C TYR A 222 -17.10 8.99 2.38
N ALA A 223 -17.01 7.75 2.88
CA ALA A 223 -18.02 6.73 2.64
C ALA A 223 -19.44 7.14 3.12
N ARG A 224 -19.52 8.02 4.11
CA ARG A 224 -20.77 8.59 4.64
C ARG A 224 -21.14 9.94 4.02
N ASN A 225 -20.44 10.38 2.96
CA ASN A 225 -20.59 11.70 2.34
C ASN A 225 -20.36 12.88 3.31
N ALA A 226 -19.63 12.68 4.41
CA ALA A 226 -19.32 13.71 5.40
C ALA A 226 -18.05 14.51 5.06
N LEU A 227 -17.20 13.98 4.17
CA LEU A 227 -15.94 14.60 3.74
C LEU A 227 -15.78 14.47 2.22
N PRO A 228 -15.42 15.53 1.47
CA PRO A 228 -15.12 15.42 0.05
C PRO A 228 -13.77 14.73 -0.17
N TRP A 229 -13.62 13.95 -1.25
CA TRP A 229 -12.37 13.23 -1.54
C TRP A 229 -11.13 14.14 -1.63
N ALA A 230 -11.30 15.38 -2.09
CA ALA A 230 -10.20 16.35 -2.18
C ALA A 230 -9.59 16.73 -0.81
N ALA A 231 -10.26 16.42 0.30
CA ALA A 231 -9.75 16.62 1.65
C ALA A 231 -9.08 15.36 2.23
N CYS A 232 -9.20 14.21 1.57
CA CYS A 232 -8.57 12.96 1.98
C CYS A 232 -7.16 12.84 1.41
N GLU A 233 -6.24 12.22 2.14
CA GLU A 233 -4.94 11.84 1.59
C GLU A 233 -5.10 10.70 0.57
N PRO A 234 -4.47 10.79 -0.63
CA PRO A 234 -4.69 9.81 -1.70
C PRO A 234 -3.98 8.48 -1.46
N GLY A 235 -2.94 8.44 -0.62
CA GLY A 235 -2.21 7.23 -0.28
C GLY A 235 -0.82 7.41 0.30
N ALA A 236 -0.22 6.31 0.74
CA ALA A 236 1.14 6.26 1.26
C ALA A 236 1.90 5.01 0.83
N LEU A 237 3.23 5.13 0.75
CA LEU A 237 4.18 4.03 0.63
C LEU A 237 4.67 3.63 2.02
N LEU A 238 4.51 2.37 2.38
CA LEU A 238 5.05 1.76 3.58
C LEU A 238 6.38 1.08 3.25
N VAL A 239 7.45 1.51 3.92
CA VAL A 239 8.79 0.95 3.74
C VAL A 239 9.24 0.29 5.03
N GLY A 240 9.77 -0.93 4.95
CA GLY A 240 10.29 -1.64 6.12
C GLY A 240 10.82 -3.01 5.76
N GLN A 241 11.51 -3.64 6.68
CA GLN A 241 12.08 -4.98 6.48
C GLN A 241 11.01 -6.03 6.15
N PRO A 242 11.35 -7.13 5.48
CA PRO A 242 10.45 -8.27 5.32
C PRO A 242 9.93 -8.75 6.67
N GLY A 243 8.66 -9.13 6.74
CA GLY A 243 8.07 -9.65 7.98
C GLY A 243 7.56 -8.59 8.98
N THR A 244 7.75 -7.28 8.73
CA THR A 244 7.23 -6.20 9.59
C THR A 244 5.72 -5.96 9.48
N GLY A 245 5.00 -6.74 8.69
CA GLY A 245 3.54 -6.71 8.63
C GLY A 245 2.93 -5.66 7.71
N LYS A 246 3.67 -5.17 6.70
CA LYS A 246 3.18 -4.15 5.74
C LYS A 246 1.85 -4.51 5.07
N THR A 247 1.72 -5.74 4.58
CA THR A 247 0.49 -6.26 3.96
C THR A 247 -0.64 -6.39 5.00
N SER A 248 -0.32 -6.86 6.22
CA SER A 248 -1.26 -6.94 7.34
C SER A 248 -1.77 -5.56 7.77
N PHE A 249 -0.92 -4.53 7.71
CA PHE A 249 -1.31 -3.14 7.94
C PHE A 249 -2.40 -2.68 6.98
N ALA A 250 -2.24 -2.94 5.67
CA ALA A 250 -3.24 -2.53 4.67
C ALA A 250 -4.59 -3.25 4.91
N GLN A 251 -4.55 -4.51 5.35
CA GLN A 251 -5.74 -5.27 5.73
C GLN A 251 -6.42 -4.66 6.97
N ALA A 252 -5.63 -4.37 8.01
CA ALA A 252 -6.13 -3.76 9.23
C ALA A 252 -6.69 -2.35 9.01
N LEU A 253 -6.06 -1.56 8.12
CA LEU A 253 -6.51 -0.24 7.68
C LEU A 253 -7.88 -0.32 7.00
N ALA A 254 -8.06 -1.25 6.07
CA ALA A 254 -9.34 -1.47 5.39
C ALA A 254 -10.43 -1.91 6.37
N CYS A 255 -10.09 -2.80 7.31
CA CYS A 255 -10.97 -3.24 8.39
C CYS A 255 -11.35 -2.07 9.31
N GLN A 256 -10.40 -1.22 9.70
CA GLN A 256 -10.61 -0.02 10.52
C GLN A 256 -11.55 0.99 9.82
N ALA A 257 -11.39 1.19 8.52
CA ALA A 257 -12.24 2.09 7.72
C ALA A 257 -13.62 1.47 7.37
N GLY A 258 -13.79 0.15 7.53
CA GLY A 258 -15.02 -0.57 7.16
C GLY A 258 -15.25 -0.64 5.65
N VAL A 259 -14.17 -0.66 4.86
CA VAL A 259 -14.19 -0.69 3.39
C VAL A 259 -13.48 -1.93 2.84
N PRO A 260 -13.75 -2.36 1.60
CA PRO A 260 -13.04 -3.48 0.99
C PRO A 260 -11.56 -3.19 0.75
N LEU A 261 -10.73 -4.25 0.85
CA LEU A 261 -9.34 -4.28 0.42
C LEU A 261 -9.23 -4.99 -0.93
N LEU A 262 -8.58 -4.33 -1.89
CA LEU A 262 -8.11 -4.97 -3.11
C LEU A 262 -6.58 -5.03 -3.06
N ALA A 263 -6.00 -6.19 -3.32
CA ALA A 263 -4.55 -6.36 -3.34
C ALA A 263 -4.08 -6.78 -4.73
N GLY A 264 -2.96 -6.22 -5.17
CA GLY A 264 -2.31 -6.55 -6.42
C GLY A 264 -0.81 -6.42 -6.28
N SER A 265 -0.07 -7.16 -7.11
CA SER A 265 1.39 -7.06 -7.22
C SER A 265 1.83 -7.30 -8.65
N LEU A 266 3.06 -6.85 -8.99
CA LEU A 266 3.62 -7.09 -10.32
C LEU A 266 3.63 -8.59 -10.66
N ALA A 267 4.04 -9.44 -9.72
CA ALA A 267 4.08 -10.88 -9.90
C ALA A 267 2.71 -11.48 -10.24
N GLN A 268 1.64 -11.04 -9.56
CA GLN A 268 0.27 -11.46 -9.86
C GLN A 268 -0.17 -11.03 -11.27
N TRP A 269 0.15 -9.80 -11.69
CA TRP A 269 -0.23 -9.29 -13.00
C TRP A 269 0.54 -9.95 -14.13
N GLN A 270 1.79 -10.34 -13.90
CA GLN A 270 2.58 -11.13 -14.85
C GLN A 270 2.08 -12.57 -14.98
N SER A 271 1.65 -13.19 -13.88
CA SER A 271 1.13 -14.57 -13.89
C SER A 271 -0.24 -14.70 -14.53
N ALA A 272 -1.00 -13.61 -14.68
CA ALA A 272 -2.33 -13.62 -15.30
C ALA A 272 -2.35 -13.94 -16.80
N GLY A 273 -1.19 -14.06 -17.48
CA GLY A 273 -1.10 -14.38 -18.91
C GLY A 273 0.33 -14.39 -19.44
N GLU A 274 1.02 -15.49 -19.32
CA GLU A 274 2.34 -15.80 -19.92
C GLU A 274 3.41 -14.68 -19.85
N ALA A 275 3.29 -13.76 -18.91
CA ALA A 275 4.16 -12.60 -18.69
C ALA A 275 4.38 -11.68 -19.92
N HIS A 276 3.49 -11.72 -20.92
CA HIS A 276 3.55 -10.79 -22.04
C HIS A 276 3.14 -9.37 -21.61
N LEU A 277 3.78 -8.36 -22.17
CA LEU A 277 3.54 -6.96 -21.83
C LEU A 277 2.05 -6.58 -21.89
N GLY A 278 1.36 -6.95 -22.97
CA GLY A 278 -0.05 -6.63 -23.16
C GLY A 278 -0.97 -7.22 -22.08
N THR A 279 -0.70 -8.45 -21.66
CA THR A 279 -1.48 -9.13 -20.61
C THR A 279 -1.19 -8.55 -19.23
N THR A 280 0.07 -8.24 -18.92
CA THR A 280 0.47 -7.58 -17.67
C THR A 280 -0.16 -6.19 -17.54
N LEU A 281 -0.07 -5.35 -18.58
CA LEU A 281 -0.70 -4.03 -18.58
C LEU A 281 -2.22 -4.10 -18.48
N LYS A 282 -2.83 -5.10 -19.12
CA LYS A 282 -4.27 -5.32 -19.00
C LYS A 282 -4.67 -5.71 -17.58
N ALA A 283 -3.99 -6.69 -16.98
CA ALA A 283 -4.27 -7.13 -15.61
C ALA A 283 -4.13 -5.98 -14.60
N MET A 284 -3.11 -5.13 -14.80
CA MET A 284 -2.91 -3.91 -14.00
C MET A 284 -4.09 -2.94 -14.16
N ARG A 285 -4.53 -2.64 -15.39
CA ARG A 285 -5.69 -1.76 -15.64
C ARG A 285 -6.97 -2.36 -15.06
N ASP A 286 -7.18 -3.65 -15.22
CA ASP A 286 -8.34 -4.37 -14.66
C ASP A 286 -8.38 -4.26 -13.12
N PHE A 287 -7.22 -4.30 -12.45
CA PHE A 287 -7.10 -4.08 -11.01
C PHE A 287 -7.54 -2.66 -10.60
N PHE A 288 -7.02 -1.62 -11.26
CA PHE A 288 -7.42 -0.24 -10.95
C PHE A 288 -8.88 0.04 -11.30
N ASP A 289 -9.42 -0.58 -12.36
CA ASP A 289 -10.84 -0.52 -12.71
C ASP A 289 -11.71 -1.18 -11.63
N ALA A 290 -11.27 -2.32 -11.11
CA ALA A 290 -11.94 -2.99 -10.00
C ALA A 290 -11.92 -2.13 -8.72
N ALA A 291 -10.78 -1.47 -8.42
CA ALA A 291 -10.67 -0.57 -7.28
C ALA A 291 -11.62 0.64 -7.41
N ARG A 292 -11.71 1.26 -8.60
CA ARG A 292 -12.68 2.34 -8.85
C ARG A 292 -14.13 1.90 -8.66
N LYS A 293 -14.48 0.70 -9.10
CA LYS A 293 -15.83 0.14 -8.93
C LYS A 293 -16.15 -0.20 -7.48
N ALA A 294 -15.14 -0.60 -6.70
CA ALA A 294 -15.29 -0.94 -5.30
C ALA A 294 -15.18 0.27 -4.35
N SER A 295 -15.01 1.50 -4.92
CA SER A 295 -14.91 2.73 -4.12
C SER A 295 -16.17 2.94 -3.24
N PRO A 296 -16.00 3.34 -1.95
CA PRO A 296 -14.72 3.58 -1.27
C PRO A 296 -14.00 2.28 -0.88
N CYS A 297 -12.68 2.24 -1.13
CA CYS A 297 -11.87 1.04 -0.85
C CYS A 297 -10.40 1.39 -0.55
N VAL A 298 -9.67 0.42 0.01
CA VAL A 298 -8.21 0.44 0.07
C VAL A 298 -7.66 -0.41 -1.09
N ALA A 299 -6.75 0.16 -1.87
CA ALA A 299 -6.05 -0.55 -2.95
C ALA A 299 -4.57 -0.72 -2.56
N LEU A 300 -4.18 -1.95 -2.25
CA LEU A 300 -2.81 -2.34 -1.91
C LEU A 300 -2.05 -2.71 -3.18
N ILE A 301 -0.89 -2.08 -3.39
CA ILE A 301 0.10 -2.51 -4.38
C ILE A 301 1.31 -3.04 -3.60
N ASP A 302 1.43 -4.35 -3.55
CA ASP A 302 2.48 -5.03 -2.79
C ASP A 302 3.78 -5.09 -3.59
N GLU A 303 4.92 -5.02 -2.90
CA GLU A 303 6.27 -5.12 -3.49
C GLU A 303 6.52 -4.10 -4.62
N LEU A 304 6.28 -2.82 -4.38
CA LEU A 304 6.53 -1.75 -5.37
C LEU A 304 7.99 -1.68 -5.83
N ASP A 305 8.95 -2.14 -5.04
CA ASP A 305 10.36 -2.27 -5.41
C ASP A 305 10.60 -3.28 -6.53
N SER A 306 9.67 -4.20 -6.78
CA SER A 306 9.73 -5.14 -7.92
C SER A 306 9.60 -4.44 -9.28
N PHE A 307 8.99 -3.25 -9.34
CA PHE A 307 8.89 -2.45 -10.56
C PHE A 307 10.23 -1.82 -10.97
N GLY A 308 11.10 -1.50 -10.01
CA GLY A 308 12.40 -0.91 -10.23
C GLY A 308 12.39 0.55 -10.70
N ASP A 309 13.59 1.13 -10.85
CA ASP A 309 13.81 2.49 -11.37
C ASP A 309 14.15 2.43 -12.86
N ARG A 310 13.33 3.08 -13.71
CA ARG A 310 13.50 3.13 -15.18
C ARG A 310 14.88 3.61 -15.63
N ARG A 311 15.55 4.43 -14.83
CA ARG A 311 16.87 4.98 -15.13
C ARG A 311 18.00 3.96 -14.96
N ARG A 312 17.76 2.91 -14.17
CA ARG A 312 18.74 1.86 -13.83
C ARG A 312 18.60 0.60 -14.69
N PHE A 313 17.56 0.50 -15.51
CA PHE A 313 17.35 -0.69 -16.33
C PHE A 313 18.37 -0.78 -17.46
N ALA A 314 18.95 -1.98 -17.62
CA ALA A 314 19.89 -2.33 -18.67
C ALA A 314 19.58 -3.73 -19.25
N GLY A 315 20.10 -4.05 -20.43
CA GLY A 315 19.95 -5.35 -21.06
C GLY A 315 18.68 -5.54 -21.90
N HIS A 316 18.40 -6.79 -22.31
CA HIS A 316 17.37 -7.15 -23.29
C HIS A 316 15.93 -6.83 -22.82
N ASN A 317 15.64 -6.89 -21.52
CA ASN A 317 14.31 -6.68 -20.97
C ASN A 317 14.02 -5.21 -20.59
N ARG A 318 14.94 -4.30 -20.92
CA ARG A 318 14.83 -2.88 -20.53
C ARG A 318 13.51 -2.25 -21.01
N GLU A 319 13.16 -2.44 -22.28
CA GLU A 319 11.95 -1.84 -22.87
C GLU A 319 10.69 -2.37 -22.21
N TYR A 320 10.62 -3.67 -21.96
CA TYR A 320 9.52 -4.29 -21.23
C TYR A 320 9.35 -3.64 -19.84
N SER A 321 10.43 -3.60 -19.05
CA SER A 321 10.39 -3.05 -17.69
C SER A 321 10.02 -1.56 -17.68
N VAL A 322 10.55 -0.76 -18.60
CA VAL A 322 10.20 0.65 -18.76
C VAL A 322 8.71 0.82 -19.09
N GLN A 323 8.15 0.00 -19.99
CA GLN A 323 6.74 0.09 -20.37
C GLN A 323 5.82 -0.35 -19.24
N VAL A 324 6.20 -1.34 -18.44
CA VAL A 324 5.45 -1.76 -17.24
C VAL A 324 5.39 -0.63 -16.22
N VAL A 325 6.51 0.02 -15.91
CA VAL A 325 6.53 1.18 -15.00
C VAL A 325 5.71 2.34 -15.56
N ASN A 326 5.79 2.63 -16.87
CA ASN A 326 4.98 3.67 -17.49
C ASN A 326 3.48 3.35 -17.40
N GLY A 327 3.09 2.10 -17.61
CA GLY A 327 1.71 1.64 -17.44
C GLY A 327 1.19 1.79 -16.00
N LEU A 328 2.05 1.52 -15.00
CA LEU A 328 1.70 1.78 -13.60
C LEU A 328 1.48 3.27 -13.36
N LEU A 329 2.38 4.14 -13.86
CA LEU A 329 2.25 5.58 -13.71
C LEU A 329 0.96 6.12 -14.37
N GLU A 330 0.60 5.61 -15.56
CA GLU A 330 -0.66 5.93 -16.23
C GLU A 330 -1.87 5.53 -15.38
N CYS A 331 -1.85 4.33 -14.77
CA CYS A 331 -2.90 3.86 -13.88
C CYS A 331 -2.99 4.69 -12.58
N LEU A 332 -1.85 5.10 -12.03
CA LEU A 332 -1.78 5.95 -10.84
C LEU A 332 -2.29 7.38 -11.12
N ASP A 333 -2.06 7.95 -12.28
CA ASP A 333 -2.54 9.29 -12.66
C ASP A 333 -4.03 9.29 -13.03
N GLY A 334 -4.52 8.21 -13.57
CA GLY A 334 -5.91 7.88 -13.92
C GLY A 334 -6.73 8.99 -14.58
N ALA A 335 -6.95 8.93 -15.87
CA ALA A 335 -7.76 9.90 -16.62
C ALA A 335 -9.24 10.06 -16.12
N GLY A 336 -9.71 9.16 -15.25
CA GLY A 336 -11.07 9.14 -14.68
C GLY A 336 -11.15 9.52 -13.21
N GLY A 337 -10.04 9.96 -12.58
CA GLY A 337 -9.97 10.19 -11.14
C GLY A 337 -9.94 8.89 -10.31
N ARG A 338 -9.52 9.01 -9.05
CA ARG A 338 -9.46 7.90 -8.07
C ARG A 338 -10.26 8.25 -6.80
N ALA A 339 -11.35 8.98 -6.98
CA ALA A 339 -12.17 9.38 -5.83
C ALA A 339 -12.60 8.14 -5.01
N GLY A 340 -12.31 8.16 -3.72
CA GLY A 340 -12.63 7.08 -2.80
C GLY A 340 -11.70 5.86 -2.85
N VAL A 341 -10.58 5.89 -3.60
CA VAL A 341 -9.59 4.81 -3.62
C VAL A 341 -8.33 5.24 -2.88
N LEU A 342 -8.17 4.77 -1.64
CA LEU A 342 -6.96 4.99 -0.84
C LEU A 342 -5.87 4.01 -1.28
N LEU A 343 -4.75 4.53 -1.80
CA LEU A 343 -3.62 3.70 -2.22
C LEU A 343 -2.69 3.40 -1.05
N VAL A 344 -2.33 2.14 -0.89
CA VAL A 344 -1.25 1.71 0.01
C VAL A 344 -0.22 0.96 -0.83
N GLY A 345 1.00 1.47 -0.89
CA GLY A 345 2.12 0.77 -1.49
C GLY A 345 2.98 0.13 -0.40
N THR A 346 3.61 -1.01 -0.69
CA THR A 346 4.62 -1.59 0.20
C THR A 346 5.94 -1.75 -0.52
N SER A 347 7.03 -1.64 0.21
CA SER A 347 8.38 -1.88 -0.29
C SER A 347 9.31 -2.31 0.83
N ASN A 348 10.32 -3.10 0.48
CA ASN A 348 11.44 -3.38 1.38
C ASN A 348 12.58 -2.37 1.20
N ASP A 349 12.68 -1.76 0.01
CA ASP A 349 13.74 -0.82 -0.35
C ASP A 349 13.18 0.35 -1.18
N ARG A 350 13.18 1.53 -0.56
CA ARG A 350 12.72 2.77 -1.21
C ARG A 350 13.57 3.16 -2.42
N ASP A 351 14.88 2.93 -2.36
CA ASP A 351 15.82 3.41 -3.37
C ASP A 351 15.77 2.61 -4.68
N ARG A 352 15.06 1.50 -4.67
CA ARG A 352 14.76 0.70 -5.86
C ARG A 352 13.54 1.18 -6.61
N ILE A 353 12.72 2.06 -6.01
CA ILE A 353 11.47 2.53 -6.62
C ILE A 353 11.76 3.72 -7.54
N ASP A 354 11.11 3.74 -8.72
CA ASP A 354 11.16 4.91 -9.62
C ASP A 354 10.64 6.17 -8.93
N PRO A 355 11.42 7.26 -8.89
CA PRO A 355 11.02 8.49 -8.20
C PRO A 355 9.71 9.10 -8.71
N ALA A 356 9.29 8.79 -9.95
CA ALA A 356 8.01 9.26 -10.47
C ALA A 356 6.81 8.65 -9.74
N ILE A 357 6.94 7.46 -9.16
CA ILE A 357 5.89 6.80 -8.36
C ILE A 357 5.66 7.57 -7.04
N LEU A 358 6.72 8.19 -6.50
CA LEU A 358 6.72 8.90 -5.21
C LEU A 358 6.35 10.38 -5.34
N ARG A 359 5.81 10.83 -6.48
CA ARG A 359 5.38 12.22 -6.67
C ARG A 359 4.00 12.46 -6.07
N SER A 360 3.77 13.75 -5.72
CA SER A 360 2.47 14.23 -5.24
C SER A 360 1.33 13.82 -6.16
N GLY A 361 0.20 13.42 -5.56
CA GLY A 361 -0.95 12.87 -6.25
C GLY A 361 -0.88 11.35 -6.50
N ARG A 362 0.22 10.66 -6.15
CA ARG A 362 0.40 9.20 -6.23
C ARG A 362 0.64 8.62 -4.84
N PHE A 363 1.90 8.46 -4.42
CA PHE A 363 2.27 8.10 -3.06
C PHE A 363 2.94 9.31 -2.41
N ASP A 364 2.13 10.22 -1.87
CA ASP A 364 2.59 11.50 -1.33
C ASP A 364 3.44 11.34 -0.07
N ARG A 365 3.18 10.28 0.69
CA ARG A 365 3.91 9.95 1.90
C ARG A 365 4.73 8.68 1.73
N CYS A 366 5.94 8.71 2.27
CA CYS A 366 6.76 7.53 2.48
C CYS A 366 6.94 7.35 3.99
N ILE A 367 6.40 6.27 4.53
CA ILE A 367 6.36 6.02 5.97
C ILE A 367 7.17 4.76 6.25
N ALA A 368 8.18 4.91 7.10
CA ALA A 368 8.98 3.78 7.55
C ALA A 368 8.24 3.00 8.64
N ILE A 369 8.17 1.68 8.52
CA ILE A 369 7.77 0.76 9.57
C ILE A 369 9.07 0.20 10.17
N PRO A 370 9.43 0.61 11.39
CA PRO A 370 10.63 0.13 12.05
C PRO A 370 10.48 -1.33 12.49
N LEU A 371 11.57 -1.93 12.93
CA LEU A 371 11.47 -3.15 13.72
C LEU A 371 10.72 -2.86 15.03
N PRO A 372 9.92 -3.81 15.53
CA PRO A 372 9.15 -3.64 16.75
C PRO A 372 10.05 -3.39 17.97
N SER A 373 9.64 -2.47 18.84
CA SER A 373 10.24 -2.29 20.17
C SER A 373 9.95 -3.49 21.07
N ILE A 374 10.58 -3.55 22.26
CA ILE A 374 10.29 -4.62 23.22
C ILE A 374 8.82 -4.63 23.62
N SER A 375 8.24 -3.45 23.88
CA SER A 375 6.80 -3.32 24.19
C SER A 375 5.92 -3.77 23.02
N ASP A 376 6.30 -3.43 21.78
CA ASP A 376 5.59 -3.90 20.59
C ASP A 376 5.69 -5.42 20.42
N LEU A 377 6.89 -6.00 20.64
CA LEU A 377 7.09 -7.45 20.58
C LEU A 377 6.24 -8.20 21.61
N ALA A 378 6.15 -7.67 22.84
CA ALA A 378 5.27 -8.24 23.88
C ALA A 378 3.79 -8.19 23.42
N ALA A 379 3.34 -7.07 22.85
CA ALA A 379 1.98 -6.93 22.35
C ALA A 379 1.71 -7.83 21.12
N ILE A 380 2.68 -7.96 20.20
CA ILE A 380 2.58 -8.82 19.02
C ILE A 380 2.56 -10.30 19.45
N LEU A 381 3.41 -10.71 20.38
CA LEU A 381 3.40 -12.06 20.95
C LEU A 381 2.05 -12.35 21.62
N ARG A 382 1.51 -11.40 22.40
CA ARG A 382 0.18 -11.52 23.03
C ARG A 382 -0.91 -11.69 21.99
N HIS A 383 -0.87 -10.89 20.92
CA HIS A 383 -1.82 -10.99 19.82
C HIS A 383 -1.82 -12.40 19.19
N HIS A 384 -0.64 -12.97 18.93
CA HIS A 384 -0.54 -14.30 18.32
C HIS A 384 -0.84 -15.45 19.29
N LEU A 385 -0.60 -15.26 20.60
CA LEU A 385 -0.97 -16.22 21.64
C LEU A 385 -2.47 -16.29 21.83
N GLY A 386 -3.19 -15.19 21.66
CA GLY A 386 -4.64 -15.12 21.93
C GLY A 386 -4.90 -15.44 23.41
N GLU A 387 -5.70 -16.47 23.68
CA GLU A 387 -6.03 -16.93 25.04
C GLU A 387 -4.93 -17.79 25.69
N ASP A 388 -3.96 -18.26 24.89
CA ASP A 388 -2.85 -19.06 25.43
C ASP A 388 -1.99 -18.22 26.39
N LEU A 389 -1.51 -18.84 27.47
CA LEU A 389 -0.69 -18.24 28.53
C LEU A 389 -1.40 -17.10 29.29
N GLY A 390 -2.69 -16.85 29.07
CA GLY A 390 -3.50 -15.91 29.84
C GLY A 390 -2.77 -14.62 30.22
N ASP A 391 -2.61 -14.37 31.53
CA ASP A 391 -1.98 -13.19 32.10
C ASP A 391 -0.45 -13.33 32.29
N ALA A 392 0.20 -14.28 31.63
CA ALA A 392 1.66 -14.46 31.77
C ALA A 392 2.39 -13.19 31.31
N ASP A 393 3.38 -12.78 32.07
CA ASP A 393 4.30 -11.71 31.69
C ASP A 393 5.14 -12.17 30.48
N LEU A 394 5.13 -11.36 29.43
CA LEU A 394 5.85 -11.62 28.18
C LEU A 394 7.10 -10.74 28.05
N GLU A 395 7.46 -9.94 29.05
CA GLU A 395 8.57 -9.00 28.95
C GLU A 395 9.91 -9.71 28.68
N ASP A 396 10.19 -10.80 29.37
CA ASP A 396 11.44 -11.57 29.17
C ASP A 396 11.45 -12.29 27.82
N ALA A 397 10.29 -12.77 27.36
CA ALA A 397 10.15 -13.34 26.02
C ALA A 397 10.35 -12.27 24.94
N ALA A 398 9.82 -11.05 25.15
CA ALA A 398 9.98 -9.93 24.23
C ALA A 398 11.44 -9.41 24.19
N LYS A 399 12.12 -9.34 25.34
CA LYS A 399 13.57 -9.03 25.39
C LYS A 399 14.38 -10.05 24.60
N SER A 400 14.06 -11.33 24.77
CA SER A 400 14.72 -12.42 24.02
C SER A 400 14.38 -12.40 22.52
N ALA A 401 13.22 -11.83 22.15
CA ALA A 401 12.75 -11.70 20.78
C ALA A 401 13.26 -10.41 20.09
N PHE A 402 14.03 -9.58 20.78
CA PHE A 402 14.49 -8.30 20.25
C PHE A 402 15.23 -8.48 18.89
N GLY A 403 14.97 -7.57 17.95
CA GLY A 403 15.44 -7.69 16.57
C GLY A 403 14.55 -8.57 15.66
N GLY A 404 13.61 -9.29 16.25
CA GLY A 404 12.63 -10.07 15.48
C GLY A 404 11.50 -9.24 14.88
N THR A 405 10.86 -9.80 13.87
CA THR A 405 9.72 -9.21 13.17
C THR A 405 8.38 -9.78 13.68
N GLY A 406 7.27 -9.17 13.27
CA GLY A 406 5.93 -9.74 13.54
C GLY A 406 5.75 -11.15 12.96
N ALA A 407 6.35 -11.43 11.80
CA ALA A 407 6.33 -12.76 11.21
C ALA A 407 7.10 -13.80 12.03
N ASP A 408 8.22 -13.38 12.65
CA ASP A 408 8.98 -14.22 13.56
C ASP A 408 8.16 -14.54 14.81
N CYS A 409 7.50 -13.55 15.42
CA CYS A 409 6.62 -13.77 16.57
C CYS A 409 5.54 -14.81 16.26
N ALA A 410 4.88 -14.71 15.11
CA ALA A 410 3.89 -15.69 14.66
C ALA A 410 4.51 -17.09 14.50
N ALA A 411 5.74 -17.17 13.97
CA ALA A 411 6.44 -18.44 13.78
C ALA A 411 6.83 -19.06 15.13
N TRP A 412 7.35 -18.27 16.08
CA TRP A 412 7.72 -18.78 17.42
C TRP A 412 6.51 -19.31 18.18
N VAL A 413 5.42 -18.56 18.22
CA VAL A 413 4.17 -19.01 18.86
C VAL A 413 3.66 -20.31 18.24
N ARG A 414 3.68 -20.40 16.91
CA ARG A 414 3.25 -21.62 16.21
C ARG A 414 4.14 -22.83 16.54
N ARG A 415 5.48 -22.64 16.63
CA ARG A 415 6.43 -23.69 17.00
C ARG A 415 6.29 -24.08 18.47
N ALA A 416 6.14 -23.12 19.37
CA ALA A 416 5.92 -23.37 20.80
C ALA A 416 4.65 -24.20 21.05
N ARG A 417 3.54 -23.85 20.38
CA ARG A 417 2.30 -24.68 20.38
C ARG A 417 2.55 -26.09 19.87
N SER A 418 3.33 -26.25 18.83
CA SER A 418 3.67 -27.57 18.28
C SER A 418 4.50 -28.40 19.26
N ARG A 419 5.45 -27.75 19.96
CA ARG A 419 6.27 -28.38 21.01
C ARG A 419 5.41 -28.87 22.16
N ALA A 420 4.54 -28.02 22.71
CA ALA A 420 3.63 -28.38 23.81
C ALA A 420 2.70 -29.55 23.44
N ARG A 421 2.10 -29.50 22.21
CA ARG A 421 1.27 -30.61 21.71
C ARG A 421 2.02 -31.93 21.60
N ARG A 422 3.28 -31.91 21.11
CA ARG A 422 4.12 -33.12 21.06
C ARG A 422 4.45 -33.68 22.44
N ALA A 423 4.54 -32.81 23.43
CA ALA A 423 4.76 -33.19 24.82
C ALA A 423 3.47 -33.58 25.56
N GLY A 424 2.30 -33.54 24.92
CA GLY A 424 1.00 -33.93 25.51
C GLY A 424 0.56 -33.02 26.65
N ARG A 425 0.97 -31.74 26.68
CA ARG A 425 0.66 -30.80 27.76
C ARG A 425 0.26 -29.42 27.22
N PRO A 426 -0.39 -28.57 28.04
CA PRO A 426 -0.64 -27.18 27.69
C PRO A 426 0.66 -26.43 27.38
N LEU A 427 0.52 -25.33 26.60
CA LEU A 427 1.61 -24.39 26.29
C LEU A 427 2.12 -23.74 27.58
N ALA A 428 3.43 -23.69 27.73
CA ALA A 428 4.10 -23.00 28.83
C ALA A 428 5.01 -21.88 28.29
N ILE A 429 5.23 -20.83 29.10
CA ILE A 429 6.09 -19.70 28.70
C ILE A 429 7.52 -20.17 28.34
N GLY A 430 8.01 -21.21 28.99
CA GLY A 430 9.30 -21.82 28.67
C GLY A 430 9.38 -22.42 27.26
N ASP A 431 8.26 -22.87 26.69
CA ASP A 431 8.24 -23.32 25.30
C ASP A 431 8.45 -22.15 24.33
N LEU A 432 7.82 -21.01 24.62
CA LEU A 432 7.98 -19.80 23.81
C LEU A 432 9.42 -19.28 23.90
N ILE A 433 9.96 -19.11 25.09
CA ILE A 433 11.35 -18.66 25.31
C ILE A 433 12.34 -19.62 24.63
N HIS A 434 12.12 -20.93 24.73
CA HIS A 434 12.95 -21.91 24.04
C HIS A 434 12.91 -21.72 22.50
N GLU A 435 11.73 -21.52 21.90
CA GLU A 435 11.63 -21.36 20.45
C GLU A 435 12.18 -20.02 19.95
N ILE A 436 12.12 -18.97 20.78
CA ILE A 436 12.78 -17.70 20.50
C ILE A 436 14.31 -17.87 20.54
N GLY A 437 14.83 -18.59 21.56
CA GLY A 437 16.27 -18.84 21.73
C GLY A 437 16.83 -19.96 20.85
N ALA A 438 15.99 -20.84 20.31
CA ALA A 438 16.39 -21.97 19.47
C ALA A 438 16.65 -21.56 18.00
N ALA A 439 17.03 -20.32 17.73
CA ALA A 439 17.49 -19.92 16.42
C ALA A 439 18.69 -20.79 16.03
N GLU A 440 18.55 -21.41 14.87
CA GLU A 440 19.41 -22.44 14.32
C GLU A 440 20.92 -22.15 14.49
N GLY A 441 21.60 -22.96 15.29
CA GLY A 441 23.02 -23.22 15.16
C GLY A 441 24.02 -22.14 15.58
N SER A 442 23.65 -21.11 16.33
CA SER A 442 24.64 -20.14 16.80
C SER A 442 25.39 -20.69 18.00
N SER A 443 26.71 -20.90 17.82
CA SER A 443 27.62 -21.10 18.95
C SER A 443 27.60 -19.86 19.84
N GLY A 444 27.36 -20.00 21.11
CA GLY A 444 27.40 -18.90 22.10
C GLY A 444 28.75 -18.14 22.17
N ASP A 445 29.70 -18.49 21.31
CA ASP A 445 31.02 -17.86 21.20
C ASP A 445 31.00 -16.52 20.44
N GLU A 446 29.93 -16.19 19.70
CA GLU A 446 29.84 -14.92 18.94
C GLU A 446 29.23 -13.76 19.73
N ASP A 447 28.45 -14.04 20.78
CA ASP A 447 27.83 -13.02 21.64
C ASP A 447 28.84 -12.05 22.30
N PRO A 448 30.00 -12.51 22.84
CA PRO A 448 30.97 -11.59 23.41
C PRO A 448 31.56 -10.60 22.40
N ARG A 449 31.75 -11.01 21.14
CA ARG A 449 32.26 -10.14 20.09
C ARG A 449 31.22 -9.10 19.68
N ALA A 450 30.00 -9.53 19.46
CA ALA A 450 28.87 -8.65 19.15
C ALA A 450 28.63 -7.64 20.31
N ALA A 451 28.68 -8.08 21.55
CA ALA A 451 28.54 -7.21 22.72
C ALA A 451 29.62 -6.12 22.77
N VAL A 452 30.87 -6.49 22.56
CA VAL A 452 31.98 -5.51 22.48
C VAL A 452 31.80 -4.54 21.34
N HIS A 453 31.36 -5.02 20.19
CA HIS A 453 31.08 -4.19 19.01
C HIS A 453 30.02 -3.12 19.32
N GLU A 454 28.83 -3.54 19.78
CA GLU A 454 27.74 -2.62 20.09
C GLU A 454 28.07 -1.65 21.25
N CYS A 455 28.71 -2.16 22.28
CA CYS A 455 29.18 -1.30 23.37
C CYS A 455 30.26 -0.31 22.89
N GLY A 456 31.05 -0.66 21.88
CA GLY A 456 31.97 0.25 21.22
C GLY A 456 31.26 1.47 20.64
N HIS A 457 30.20 1.26 19.87
CA HIS A 457 29.35 2.34 19.34
C HIS A 457 28.77 3.18 20.49
N ALA A 458 28.23 2.56 21.53
CA ALA A 458 27.61 3.24 22.66
C ALA A 458 28.60 4.13 23.44
N VAL A 459 29.79 3.63 23.73
CA VAL A 459 30.83 4.36 24.48
C VAL A 459 31.33 5.58 23.70
N VAL A 460 31.55 5.43 22.39
CA VAL A 460 32.02 6.53 21.54
C VAL A 460 30.89 7.54 21.30
N ALA A 461 29.68 7.09 21.03
CA ALA A 461 28.51 7.95 20.86
C ALA A 461 28.26 8.81 22.11
N HIS A 462 28.27 8.21 23.31
CA HIS A 462 28.14 8.94 24.58
C HIS A 462 29.27 9.95 24.76
N ALA A 463 30.53 9.58 24.48
CA ALA A 463 31.69 10.47 24.62
C ALA A 463 31.62 11.69 23.69
N LEU A 464 31.03 11.53 22.51
CA LEU A 464 30.81 12.59 21.52
C LEU A 464 29.46 13.30 21.72
N GLY A 465 28.71 12.93 22.79
CA GLY A 465 27.46 13.57 23.21
C GLY A 465 26.26 13.24 22.29
N PHE A 466 26.23 12.09 21.64
CA PHE A 466 25.02 11.56 21.00
C PHE A 466 24.09 10.98 22.07
N GLU A 467 22.78 11.12 21.86
CA GLU A 467 21.77 10.54 22.73
C GLU A 467 21.53 9.08 22.33
N LEU A 468 21.73 8.17 23.28
CA LEU A 468 21.50 6.74 23.09
C LEU A 468 20.02 6.43 23.32
N THR A 469 19.42 5.60 22.48
CA THR A 469 18.06 5.10 22.68
C THR A 469 18.06 3.66 23.16
N THR A 470 18.84 2.79 22.53
CA THR A 470 18.91 1.36 22.90
C THR A 470 20.24 0.78 22.48
N VAL A 471 20.80 -0.12 23.30
CA VAL A 471 21.91 -1.00 22.96
C VAL A 471 21.46 -2.43 23.18
N ALA A 472 21.52 -3.26 22.14
CA ALA A 472 20.98 -4.60 22.22
C ALA A 472 21.80 -5.61 21.41
N LEU A 473 21.80 -6.85 21.89
CA LEU A 473 22.20 -7.99 21.09
C LEU A 473 20.97 -8.60 20.43
N ASN A 474 21.05 -8.81 19.14
CA ASN A 474 20.08 -9.61 18.43
C ASN A 474 20.10 -11.05 18.95
N ARG A 475 19.30 -11.91 18.37
CA ARG A 475 19.34 -13.35 18.67
C ARG A 475 20.78 -13.86 18.55
N ALA A 476 21.10 -14.89 19.32
CA ALA A 476 22.43 -15.46 19.37
C ALA A 476 23.01 -15.70 17.95
N GLY A 477 24.15 -15.09 17.63
CA GLY A 477 24.82 -15.19 16.35
C GLY A 477 24.39 -14.21 15.26
N GLU A 478 23.37 -13.36 15.49
CA GLU A 478 22.89 -12.37 14.50
C GLU A 478 23.44 -10.94 14.73
N GLY A 479 24.47 -10.79 15.61
CA GLY A 479 25.05 -9.49 15.91
C GLY A 479 24.24 -8.68 16.93
N GLY A 480 24.24 -7.36 16.79
CA GLY A 480 23.56 -6.46 17.72
C GLY A 480 23.08 -5.20 17.02
N MET A 481 22.62 -4.24 17.80
CA MET A 481 22.19 -2.93 17.34
C MET A 481 22.37 -1.86 18.41
N THR A 482 23.01 -0.77 18.06
CA THR A 482 23.09 0.45 18.86
C THR A 482 22.33 1.57 18.18
N SER A 483 21.23 1.99 18.80
CA SER A 483 20.36 3.02 18.25
C SER A 483 20.63 4.38 18.86
N LEU A 484 20.70 5.41 18.02
CA LEU A 484 20.97 6.79 18.39
C LEU A 484 19.81 7.69 17.97
N ARG A 485 19.55 8.74 18.73
CA ARG A 485 18.64 9.80 18.29
C ARG A 485 19.35 10.75 17.31
N ALA A 486 18.71 10.99 16.17
CA ALA A 486 19.26 11.89 15.15
C ALA A 486 19.49 13.31 15.72
N ARG A 487 20.67 13.87 15.47
CA ARG A 487 21.00 15.26 15.83
C ARG A 487 20.62 16.17 14.67
N GLY A 488 19.50 16.86 14.79
CA GLY A 488 19.14 17.95 13.89
C GLY A 488 19.08 17.60 12.39
N ARG A 489 18.53 18.49 11.59
CA ARG A 489 18.34 18.29 10.14
C ARG A 489 19.59 18.63 9.31
N TYR A 490 20.47 19.45 9.84
CA TYR A 490 21.67 19.91 9.14
C TYR A 490 22.92 19.51 9.92
N ALA A 491 23.79 18.75 9.26
CA ALA A 491 25.06 18.31 9.82
C ALA A 491 26.20 19.20 9.33
N THR A 492 27.13 19.54 10.23
CA THR A 492 28.38 20.18 9.88
C THR A 492 29.45 19.13 9.58
N ARG A 493 30.58 19.55 8.97
CA ARG A 493 31.72 18.66 8.73
C ARG A 493 32.23 18.01 10.01
N GLU A 494 32.29 18.75 11.11
CA GLU A 494 32.72 18.22 12.42
C GLU A 494 31.72 17.21 12.96
N GLY A 495 30.41 17.53 12.92
CA GLY A 495 29.36 16.59 13.34
C GLY A 495 29.31 15.29 12.53
N LEU A 496 29.65 15.37 11.22
CA LEU A 496 29.76 14.18 10.37
C LEU A 496 31.03 13.38 10.68
N ARG A 497 32.15 14.01 11.05
CA ARG A 497 33.35 13.30 11.53
C ARG A 497 33.08 12.58 12.84
N ASP A 498 32.35 13.23 13.76
CA ASP A 498 31.88 12.57 14.99
C ASP A 498 31.02 11.34 14.67
N LEU A 499 30.12 11.46 13.71
CA LEU A 499 29.26 10.33 13.25
C LEU A 499 30.10 9.21 12.63
N LEU A 500 31.10 9.56 11.78
CA LEU A 500 32.04 8.57 11.23
C LEU A 500 32.81 7.83 12.34
N ALA A 501 33.22 8.53 13.42
CA ALA A 501 33.88 7.91 14.55
C ALA A 501 32.93 6.95 15.29
N VAL A 502 31.65 7.27 15.40
CA VAL A 502 30.65 6.37 15.94
C VAL A 502 30.45 5.16 15.03
N CYS A 503 30.29 5.33 13.72
CA CYS A 503 30.14 4.21 12.77
C CYS A 503 31.34 3.24 12.83
N LEU A 504 32.56 3.73 13.01
CA LEU A 504 33.75 2.90 13.05
C LEU A 504 34.10 2.35 14.44
N ALA A 505 33.33 2.72 15.48
CA ALA A 505 33.64 2.39 16.86
C ALA A 505 33.49 0.91 17.20
N GLY A 506 32.52 0.21 16.61
CA GLY A 506 32.36 -1.24 16.79
C GLY A 506 33.61 -2.00 16.32
N ARG A 507 34.07 -1.69 15.11
CA ARG A 507 35.31 -2.25 14.56
C ARG A 507 36.53 -1.92 15.42
N ALA A 508 36.65 -0.68 15.89
CA ALA A 508 37.74 -0.25 16.75
C ALA A 508 37.72 -0.96 18.10
N ALA A 509 36.55 -1.21 18.67
CA ALA A 509 36.39 -1.97 19.91
C ALA A 509 36.81 -3.44 19.74
N GLU A 510 36.43 -4.07 18.63
CA GLU A 510 36.88 -5.45 18.33
C GLU A 510 38.41 -5.53 18.26
N ILE A 511 39.05 -4.62 17.53
CA ILE A 511 40.52 -4.57 17.45
C ILE A 511 41.15 -4.37 18.80
N LEU A 512 40.60 -3.46 19.63
CA LEU A 512 41.10 -3.15 20.94
C LEU A 512 40.99 -4.35 21.92
N VAL A 513 39.91 -5.13 21.83
CA VAL A 513 39.60 -6.23 22.76
C VAL A 513 40.18 -7.55 22.27
N PHE A 514 40.01 -7.88 20.99
CA PHE A 514 40.35 -9.19 20.41
C PHE A 514 41.59 -9.16 19.51
N GLY A 515 42.17 -7.99 19.23
CA GLY A 515 43.33 -7.82 18.37
C GLY A 515 43.04 -7.83 16.89
N ALA A 516 41.82 -8.18 16.46
CA ALA A 516 41.43 -8.23 15.06
C ALA A 516 39.92 -7.96 14.90
N PRO A 517 39.51 -7.24 13.81
CA PRO A 517 38.13 -7.00 13.49
C PRO A 517 37.49 -8.26 12.87
N SER A 518 36.15 -8.28 12.85
CA SER A 518 35.36 -9.30 12.18
C SER A 518 34.62 -8.74 10.96
N THR A 519 33.95 -9.64 10.21
CA THR A 519 33.05 -9.26 9.12
C THR A 519 31.78 -8.55 9.62
N GLY A 520 31.48 -8.58 10.93
CA GLY A 520 30.34 -7.89 11.54
C GLY A 520 30.32 -6.38 11.28
N ALA A 521 31.50 -5.77 11.12
CA ALA A 521 31.63 -4.33 10.82
C ALA A 521 31.37 -3.96 9.34
N ALA A 522 30.91 -4.88 8.49
CA ALA A 522 30.76 -4.61 7.06
C ALA A 522 29.69 -3.56 6.76
N ALA A 523 28.56 -3.58 7.49
CA ALA A 523 27.47 -2.60 7.35
C ALA A 523 27.95 -1.20 7.78
N ASP A 524 28.64 -1.08 8.91
CA ASP A 524 29.16 0.18 9.43
C ASP A 524 30.20 0.81 8.51
N LEU A 525 31.06 -0.03 7.91
CA LEU A 525 32.03 0.41 6.93
C LEU A 525 31.36 0.93 5.65
N ALA A 526 30.31 0.27 5.21
CA ALA A 526 29.53 0.72 4.04
C ALA A 526 28.85 2.06 4.32
N GLU A 527 28.23 2.23 5.49
CA GLU A 527 27.59 3.48 5.92
C GLU A 527 28.63 4.60 6.07
N ALA A 528 29.71 4.36 6.78
CA ALA A 528 30.79 5.34 6.93
C ALA A 528 31.37 5.76 5.57
N SER A 529 31.58 4.82 4.64
CA SER A 529 32.08 5.11 3.29
C SER A 529 31.07 5.94 2.48
N ALA A 530 29.77 5.67 2.62
CA ALA A 530 28.72 6.46 1.98
C ALA A 530 28.68 7.90 2.52
N ILE A 531 28.72 8.08 3.85
CA ILE A 531 28.79 9.41 4.48
C ILE A 531 30.01 10.17 4.01
N GLY A 532 31.20 9.56 4.04
CA GLY A 532 32.45 10.17 3.57
C GLY A 532 32.36 10.57 2.09
N SER A 533 31.82 9.69 1.24
CA SER A 533 31.60 10.00 -0.17
C SER A 533 30.65 11.18 -0.37
N HIS A 534 29.55 11.23 0.37
CA HIS A 534 28.62 12.37 0.29
C HIS A 534 29.23 13.67 0.78
N MET A 535 30.05 13.65 1.82
CA MET A 535 30.77 14.85 2.31
C MET A 535 31.59 15.49 1.22
N HIS A 536 32.31 14.69 0.43
CA HIS A 536 33.22 15.17 -0.60
C HIS A 536 32.58 15.35 -1.98
N CYS A 537 31.62 14.50 -2.35
CA CYS A 537 31.03 14.48 -3.70
C CYS A 537 29.73 15.28 -3.82
N SER A 538 28.92 15.37 -2.75
CA SER A 538 27.53 15.85 -2.86
C SER A 538 27.23 17.06 -1.98
N TRP A 539 27.80 17.14 -0.79
CA TRP A 539 27.42 18.17 0.19
C TRP A 539 28.38 19.36 0.22
N GLY A 540 29.48 19.30 -0.53
CA GLY A 540 30.46 20.38 -0.55
C GLY A 540 31.17 20.64 0.79
N LEU A 541 31.18 19.61 1.68
CA LEU A 541 31.81 19.68 3.01
C LEU A 541 33.26 19.16 3.02
N GLY A 542 33.76 18.73 1.86
CA GLY A 542 35.14 18.32 1.63
C GLY A 542 36.03 19.48 1.22
N SER A 543 37.15 19.16 0.53
CA SER A 543 38.08 20.14 -0.05
C SER A 543 37.57 20.79 -1.33
N ARG A 544 36.53 20.20 -1.94
CA ARG A 544 35.90 20.67 -3.18
C ARG A 544 34.45 21.11 -2.91
N ILE A 545 34.06 22.20 -3.61
CA ILE A 545 32.66 22.68 -3.61
C ILE A 545 31.88 22.04 -4.78
N ALA A 546 32.59 21.68 -5.86
CA ALA A 546 31.96 21.09 -7.04
C ALA A 546 31.44 19.66 -6.75
N VAL A 547 30.17 19.40 -7.10
CA VAL A 547 29.55 18.08 -7.01
C VAL A 547 30.15 17.16 -8.06
N CYS A 548 30.52 15.93 -7.68
CA CYS A 548 30.94 14.88 -8.60
C CYS A 548 30.03 13.65 -8.47
N PRO A 549 29.79 12.92 -9.58
CA PRO A 549 29.01 11.68 -9.52
C PRO A 549 29.69 10.63 -8.65
N SER A 550 28.96 9.98 -7.77
CA SER A 550 29.49 8.91 -6.90
C SER A 550 29.98 7.66 -7.70
N THR A 551 29.54 7.52 -8.95
CA THR A 551 29.92 6.40 -9.83
C THR A 551 31.30 6.57 -10.46
N SER A 552 31.90 7.77 -10.40
CA SER A 552 33.24 8.05 -10.93
C SER A 552 33.99 9.00 -9.98
N MET A 553 34.24 8.53 -8.76
CA MET A 553 34.95 9.32 -7.76
C MET A 553 36.41 9.53 -8.20
N PRO A 554 36.88 10.77 -8.29
CA PRO A 554 38.27 11.05 -8.58
C PRO A 554 39.22 10.47 -7.51
N GLU A 555 40.44 10.12 -7.91
CA GLU A 555 41.39 9.44 -7.01
C GLU A 555 41.76 10.31 -5.78
N ASP A 556 41.90 11.61 -5.97
CA ASP A 556 42.14 12.55 -4.88
C ASP A 556 40.98 12.64 -3.89
N VAL A 557 39.73 12.53 -4.34
CA VAL A 557 38.54 12.47 -3.48
C VAL A 557 38.49 11.16 -2.73
N SER A 558 38.78 10.03 -3.39
CA SER A 558 38.86 8.73 -2.75
C SER A 558 39.92 8.70 -1.64
N ALA A 559 41.09 9.30 -1.88
CA ALA A 559 42.13 9.42 -0.88
C ALA A 559 41.70 10.33 0.30
N ALA A 560 40.93 11.38 0.04
CA ALA A 560 40.42 12.26 1.10
C ALA A 560 39.36 11.57 1.96
N VAL A 561 38.46 10.78 1.37
CA VAL A 561 37.50 9.94 2.09
C VAL A 561 38.22 8.95 2.99
N GLU A 562 39.18 8.19 2.44
CA GLU A 562 39.97 7.24 3.21
C GLU A 562 40.71 7.91 4.39
N GLN A 563 41.22 9.14 4.18
CA GLN A 563 41.87 9.91 5.24
C GLN A 563 40.87 10.28 6.36
N ASP A 564 39.65 10.76 6.01
CA ASP A 564 38.63 11.09 7.00
C ASP A 564 38.19 9.83 7.79
N LEU A 565 38.03 8.66 7.13
CA LEU A 565 37.72 7.40 7.76
C LEU A 565 38.81 6.94 8.74
N ARG A 566 40.10 7.06 8.36
CA ARG A 566 41.23 6.73 9.26
C ARG A 566 41.27 7.67 10.47
N GLN A 567 41.12 8.96 10.29
CA GLN A 567 41.07 9.92 11.41
C GLN A 567 39.90 9.61 12.37
N ALA A 568 38.72 9.26 11.83
CA ALA A 568 37.58 8.85 12.61
C ALA A 568 37.82 7.54 13.41
N SER A 569 38.46 6.56 12.77
CA SER A 569 38.86 5.30 13.43
C SER A 569 39.88 5.53 14.54
N ASP A 570 40.87 6.40 14.33
CA ASP A 570 41.88 6.79 15.34
C ASP A 570 41.21 7.49 16.54
N ALA A 571 40.25 8.40 16.26
CA ALA A 571 39.49 9.09 17.30
C ALA A 571 38.66 8.10 18.14
N ALA A 572 37.95 7.17 17.49
CA ALA A 572 37.20 6.11 18.16
C ALA A 572 38.12 5.24 19.04
N THR A 573 39.24 4.78 18.49
CA THR A 573 40.23 3.98 19.21
C THR A 573 40.78 4.71 20.44
N SER A 574 41.08 6.02 20.29
CA SER A 574 41.53 6.85 21.40
C SER A 574 40.50 7.00 22.52
N ILE A 575 39.22 7.19 22.17
CA ILE A 575 38.11 7.27 23.11
C ILE A 575 37.96 5.94 23.86
N LEU A 576 37.92 4.83 23.12
CA LEU A 576 37.75 3.49 23.65
C LEU A 576 38.92 3.08 24.56
N GLY A 577 40.15 3.43 24.16
CA GLY A 577 41.33 3.16 24.97
C GLY A 577 41.27 3.81 26.35
N ARG A 578 40.81 5.07 26.44
CA ARG A 578 40.62 5.78 27.72
C ARG A 578 39.47 5.21 28.56
N ARG A 579 38.49 4.58 27.93
CA ARG A 579 37.29 4.05 28.58
C ARG A 579 37.19 2.51 28.51
N ARG A 580 38.36 1.83 28.41
CA ARG A 580 38.41 0.38 28.20
C ARG A 580 37.67 -0.40 29.32
N ALA A 581 37.84 -0.04 30.57
CA ALA A 581 37.16 -0.72 31.70
C ALA A 581 35.63 -0.56 31.61
N CYS A 582 35.15 0.64 31.14
CA CYS A 582 33.72 0.86 30.94
C CYS A 582 33.18 -0.01 29.78
N LEU A 583 33.94 -0.12 28.69
CA LEU A 583 33.59 -0.97 27.53
C LEU A 583 33.44 -2.43 27.98
N ASP A 584 34.42 -2.97 28.68
CA ASP A 584 34.42 -4.38 29.12
C ASP A 584 33.25 -4.67 30.09
N ALA A 585 32.99 -3.79 31.07
CA ALA A 585 31.90 -3.95 32.00
C ALA A 585 30.51 -3.79 31.36
N LEU A 586 30.37 -2.85 30.44
CA LEU A 586 29.12 -2.66 29.67
C LEU A 586 28.83 -3.86 28.76
N ALA A 587 29.87 -4.40 28.09
CA ALA A 587 29.74 -5.59 27.25
C ALA A 587 29.30 -6.82 28.05
N GLN A 588 29.89 -7.05 29.25
CA GLN A 588 29.45 -8.13 30.14
C GLN A 588 27.98 -7.96 30.56
N THR A 589 27.58 -6.73 30.89
CA THR A 589 26.19 -6.43 31.25
C THR A 589 25.25 -6.70 30.09
N LEU A 590 25.63 -6.31 28.86
CA LEU A 590 24.86 -6.52 27.64
C LEU A 590 24.70 -8.01 27.30
N ILE A 591 25.74 -8.82 27.49
CA ILE A 591 25.66 -10.29 27.30
C ILE A 591 24.60 -10.91 28.21
N VAL A 592 24.54 -10.45 29.47
CA VAL A 592 23.59 -11.01 30.47
C VAL A 592 22.17 -10.49 30.20
N ARG A 593 22.03 -9.20 29.97
CA ARG A 593 20.72 -8.54 29.89
C ARG A 593 20.14 -8.51 28.48
N ARG A 594 20.95 -8.77 27.45
CA ARG A 594 20.63 -8.76 26.02
C ARG A 594 20.21 -7.39 25.48
N VAL A 595 19.52 -6.57 26.27
CA VAL A 595 19.04 -5.23 25.89
C VAL A 595 19.25 -4.27 27.03
N LEU A 596 19.76 -3.08 26.74
CA LEU A 596 19.95 -1.97 27.66
C LEU A 596 19.29 -0.72 27.09
N GLU A 597 18.48 -0.05 27.89
CA GLU A 597 17.89 1.24 27.50
C GLU A 597 18.96 2.34 27.51
N GLY A 598 18.83 3.31 26.60
CA GLY A 598 19.80 4.39 26.46
C GLY A 598 20.04 5.16 27.76
N ALA A 599 18.99 5.45 28.53
CA ALA A 599 19.09 6.10 29.82
C ALA A 599 19.92 5.30 30.83
N GLU A 600 19.80 3.96 30.84
CA GLU A 600 20.60 3.08 31.69
C GLU A 600 22.07 3.08 31.28
N VAL A 601 22.33 2.98 29.96
CA VAL A 601 23.68 3.04 29.40
C VAL A 601 24.35 4.38 29.72
N GLU A 602 23.64 5.48 29.54
CA GLU A 602 24.14 6.82 29.85
C GLU A 602 24.41 6.97 31.36
N ALA A 603 23.54 6.47 32.23
CA ALA A 603 23.75 6.47 33.67
C ALA A 603 25.00 5.64 34.06
N PHE A 604 25.15 4.45 33.46
CA PHE A 604 26.30 3.57 33.66
C PHE A 604 27.61 4.26 33.21
N LEU A 605 27.64 4.87 32.05
CA LEU A 605 28.82 5.55 31.49
C LEU A 605 29.20 6.83 32.24
N ARG A 606 28.23 7.53 32.86
CA ARG A 606 28.48 8.67 33.74
C ARG A 606 29.12 8.26 35.07
N THR A 607 28.62 7.20 35.69
CA THR A 607 29.13 6.74 36.99
C THR A 607 30.49 6.07 36.88
N SER A 608 30.78 5.39 35.77
CA SER A 608 32.04 4.69 35.52
C SER A 608 33.11 5.58 34.86
N GLY A 609 32.78 6.81 34.48
CA GLY A 609 33.65 7.71 33.71
C GLY A 609 34.39 8.81 34.48
N ASP A 610 34.27 8.87 35.81
CA ASP A 610 34.73 10.01 36.62
C ASP A 610 36.23 10.00 36.98
N SER A 611 37.06 9.26 36.25
CA SER A 611 38.54 9.30 36.42
C SER A 611 39.32 10.00 35.29
N GLY A 612 38.64 10.77 34.43
CA GLY A 612 39.28 11.53 33.35
C GLY A 612 38.56 12.85 33.06
N SER A 613 39.30 13.95 33.16
CA SER A 613 38.79 15.29 32.83
C SER A 613 38.01 15.36 31.52
N PRO A 614 36.93 16.14 31.48
CA PRO A 614 36.12 16.27 30.25
C PRO A 614 37.03 16.80 29.12
N ILE A 615 36.91 16.14 27.95
CA ILE A 615 37.53 16.62 26.71
C ILE A 615 37.01 18.03 26.49
N ALA A 616 37.87 19.01 26.42
CA ALA A 616 37.51 20.39 26.08
C ALA A 616 36.76 20.39 24.76
N THR A 617 35.45 20.48 24.84
CA THR A 617 34.60 20.71 23.67
C THR A 617 34.95 22.11 23.13
N SER A 618 35.29 22.17 21.85
CA SER A 618 35.49 23.43 21.11
C SER A 618 34.38 24.44 21.43
N PRO A 619 34.67 25.74 21.64
CA PRO A 619 33.71 26.71 22.17
C PRO A 619 32.59 27.15 21.22
N ALA A 620 32.27 26.38 20.19
CA ALA A 620 31.22 26.68 19.20
C ALA A 620 29.83 26.11 19.57
N ARG A 621 29.56 25.79 20.86
CA ARG A 621 28.21 25.44 21.33
C ARG A 621 27.46 26.71 21.79
N ALA A 622 27.12 27.61 20.87
CA ALA A 622 26.06 28.58 21.10
C ALA A 622 24.71 27.84 21.12
N ARG A 623 24.05 27.84 22.27
CA ARG A 623 22.64 27.43 22.38
C ARG A 623 21.83 28.50 21.63
N PHE A 624 21.23 28.12 20.52
CA PHE A 624 20.12 28.87 19.96
C PHE A 624 18.85 28.37 20.64
N ASP A 625 18.38 29.10 21.66
CA ASP A 625 17.03 29.00 22.14
C ASP A 625 16.11 29.54 21.03
N GLU A 626 15.31 28.68 20.43
CA GLU A 626 14.24 29.08 19.51
C GLU A 626 13.11 29.70 20.33
N PRO A 627 12.60 30.90 19.97
CA PRO A 627 11.36 31.41 20.51
C PRO A 627 10.17 30.72 19.83
N GLU A 628 9.20 30.28 20.63
CA GLU A 628 7.90 29.78 20.17
C GLU A 628 7.24 30.76 19.17
N PRO A 629 6.62 30.28 18.09
CA PRO A 629 5.88 31.14 17.17
C PRO A 629 4.52 31.52 17.75
N THR A 630 4.40 32.73 18.30
CA THR A 630 3.10 33.34 18.56
C THR A 630 2.43 33.74 17.25
N LEU A 631 1.32 33.11 16.95
CA LEU A 631 0.36 33.51 15.92
C LEU A 631 -0.19 34.91 16.25
N ARG A 632 0.11 35.90 15.43
CA ARG A 632 -0.71 37.12 15.30
C ARG A 632 -1.02 37.40 13.83
N SER A 633 -2.32 37.42 13.57
CA SER A 633 -2.96 37.86 12.35
C SER A 633 -2.73 39.36 12.10
N SER A 634 -2.34 39.76 10.88
CA SER A 634 -2.80 41.04 10.33
C SER A 634 -2.79 41.01 8.80
N ARG A 635 -3.98 41.27 8.27
CA ARG A 635 -4.23 41.65 6.87
C ARG A 635 -3.50 42.94 6.56
N THR A 636 -2.91 43.05 5.36
CA THR A 636 -3.14 44.22 4.49
C THR A 636 -2.72 43.93 3.06
N ARG A 637 -3.60 44.33 2.16
CA ARG A 637 -3.41 44.39 0.70
C ARG A 637 -2.37 45.45 0.34
N ARG A 638 -1.60 45.28 -0.73
CA ARG A 638 -1.60 46.23 -1.87
C ARG A 638 -0.80 45.75 -3.07
N HIS A 639 -1.32 46.13 -4.21
CA HIS A 639 -0.87 46.01 -5.59
C HIS A 639 0.54 46.52 -5.89
N GLY A 640 1.15 45.99 -6.95
CA GLY A 640 2.30 46.58 -7.65
C GLY A 640 2.76 45.73 -8.81
N SER A 641 2.28 46.08 -9.98
CA SER A 641 2.67 45.61 -11.31
C SER A 641 4.06 46.08 -11.76
N VAL A 642 4.52 45.47 -12.90
CA VAL A 642 5.56 45.95 -13.86
C VAL A 642 6.79 45.03 -13.83
N SER A 643 7.35 44.55 -14.88
CA SER A 643 7.21 44.48 -16.33
C SER A 643 8.33 43.58 -16.88
N SER A 644 8.07 43.01 -18.02
CA SER A 644 8.94 42.27 -18.94
C SER A 644 10.31 42.95 -19.24
N VAL A 645 11.37 42.13 -19.39
CA VAL A 645 12.40 42.39 -20.40
C VAL A 645 12.77 41.08 -21.09
N ALA A 646 12.68 41.12 -22.39
CA ALA A 646 13.00 40.06 -23.33
C ALA A 646 14.43 40.19 -23.90
N GLY A 647 15.01 38.98 -24.18
CA GLY A 647 15.89 38.72 -25.30
C GLY A 647 17.41 38.93 -25.11
N PRO A 648 18.26 38.37 -26.00
CA PRO A 648 17.91 37.62 -27.21
C PRO A 648 18.66 36.29 -27.39
N CYS A 649 18.16 35.52 -28.36
CA CYS A 649 18.75 34.34 -29.00
C CYS A 649 20.13 34.58 -29.61
N VAL A 650 20.99 33.56 -29.56
CA VAL A 650 22.04 33.36 -30.58
C VAL A 650 21.96 31.90 -31.06
N GLU A 651 21.59 31.78 -32.31
CA GLU A 651 21.78 30.58 -33.16
C GLU A 651 23.27 30.39 -33.44
N SER A 652 23.70 29.16 -33.52
CA SER A 652 24.65 28.71 -34.57
C SER A 652 24.64 27.22 -34.73
N SER A 653 24.32 26.85 -35.95
CA SER A 653 24.36 25.52 -36.57
C SER A 653 25.77 25.08 -36.97
N PRO A 654 25.97 23.99 -37.72
CA PRO A 654 26.66 22.78 -37.25
C PRO A 654 28.00 22.55 -38.01
N CYS A 655 28.79 21.62 -37.55
CA CYS A 655 29.80 21.01 -38.43
C CYS A 655 29.99 19.51 -38.17
N ARG A 656 29.99 18.81 -39.27
CA ARG A 656 30.22 17.38 -39.55
C ARG A 656 31.61 16.92 -39.13
N SER A 657 31.71 15.71 -38.69
CA SER A 657 32.42 14.57 -39.30
C SER A 657 32.24 13.37 -38.36
#